data_36429634d534751173744c47968f82d5
#
_entry.id   36429634d534751173744c47968f82d5
#
_cell.length_a   1.000
_cell.length_b   1.000
_cell.length_c   1.000
_cell.angle_alpha   90.00
_cell.angle_beta   90.00
_cell.angle_gamma   90.00
#
_symmetry.space_group_name_H-M   'P 1'
#
loop_
_entity.id
_entity.type
_entity.pdbx_description
1 polymer ?
#
loop_
_entity_poly.entity_id
_entity_poly.type
_entity_poly.pdbx_seq_one_letter_code
_entity_poly.pdbx_strand_id
1 'polypeptide(L)'
;MKNYQSVAGKNHLAEVFATQQLKGQVATNSTDSQIEKVLRKEVAAAIDNSYKVLRTRIDRFGVAQPNIQTLQGQMGRILVEMPGIKEPDRVRKLLQGSANLEFWETYDGNIIIPYLSQIDAKLAASGNASAKADTAKTEPAAEEVAADTAKVEKNANVNAAAALKKLEAGKDKSKEDAKADADLKKQHPLLSSISPAQGGRGCVVGYVLARDTAEVMHMLTSGEAQKLLPKDLKLCWGVKPSEVSTKQDVFELYALKVTERNGRAPLEGDVITTAKDDYDQFHRPCVSMSMNTDGARRWAAITKKNKDHAIAIVLDGYVYSAPNVENEITGGQSQITGHFTAEDTKDLANVLQSGKMPAPAHIVQEDIVGPSLGQESIIQGFTACVIAFIILMIYMCAIYGMIPGMVANCALLLNFFFTFGVLTSFQAALTMSGIAGMVLSLGMAVDANVLIYERTKEELRSGKLVKNALADGYKHAFSAIFDSNLTSIITAFILFNFGTGPIRGFATTLIIGLLASFFTAVWLTRIVYEHFMNKDKWLHITFTTKLSENIMRDPHYNILGASKKLLVVCAALLVVVFISFGVRGLSKGIDFTGGRNYVVQFEQKVTPEEVRDLLQKEVGDQANVSAIALGTDGKTLRVSTNYNINDNSNDADAQSEKFVYQALKKGHLLADYVTLQRFIDRDNRAGGSIISSQKVGPSVAKDVTNGAIISVILALVAIFLYILARFHNVAYSVGSTIALTVDTLLIIGMYSICWGWVPFSLEVDQTFIGAVLTAIGYSINDKVVIFDRVREYFHLYPKRDNRRIYNDALNSTLSRTINTGGTTLVVLLCIFIFGGESIRSFAAAMIVGGIFGTLSALFVASPIAYLVMKRTRRDTANVKAEEPVAEAKGI
;
A
#
# COMPACT_ATOMS: atom_id res chain seq x y z
N MET A 1 7.21 25.02 -2.57
CA MET A 1 7.06 26.35 -1.97
C MET A 1 8.14 26.66 -0.93
N LYS A 2 8.22 25.98 0.22
CA LYS A 2 9.27 26.24 1.22
C LYS A 2 10.69 26.19 0.65
N ASN A 3 10.99 25.20 -0.20
CA ASN A 3 12.30 25.09 -0.86
C ASN A 3 12.56 26.20 -1.89
N TYR A 4 11.52 26.68 -2.59
CA TYR A 4 11.64 27.81 -3.51
C TYR A 4 11.97 29.10 -2.73
N GLN A 5 11.23 29.36 -1.66
CA GLN A 5 11.47 30.53 -0.81
C GLN A 5 12.88 30.55 -0.16
N SER A 6 13.46 29.37 0.09
CA SER A 6 14.83 29.26 0.62
C SER A 6 15.92 29.46 -0.43
N VAL A 7 15.62 29.20 -1.71
CA VAL A 7 16.60 29.26 -2.82
C VAL A 7 16.47 30.57 -3.63
N ALA A 8 15.25 31.06 -3.82
CA ALA A 8 14.95 32.16 -4.73
C ALA A 8 15.22 33.58 -4.18
N GLY A 9 15.61 33.71 -2.91
CA GLY A 9 15.94 35.01 -2.30
C GLY A 9 14.79 36.02 -2.35
N LYS A 10 14.94 37.09 -3.13
CA LYS A 10 13.93 38.17 -3.29
C LYS A 10 12.99 38.00 -4.47
N ASN A 11 13.15 36.94 -5.27
CA ASN A 11 12.31 36.71 -6.46
C ASN A 11 10.91 36.26 -6.06
N HIS A 12 9.91 36.89 -6.68
CA HIS A 12 8.49 36.54 -6.47
C HIS A 12 8.04 35.42 -7.42
N LEU A 13 7.15 34.57 -6.96
CA LEU A 13 6.55 33.49 -7.78
C LEU A 13 5.90 34.03 -9.08
N ALA A 14 5.46 35.28 -9.06
CA ALA A 14 4.89 35.93 -10.23
C ALA A 14 5.83 35.97 -11.44
N GLU A 15 7.13 36.10 -11.24
CA GLU A 15 8.12 36.12 -12.33
C GLU A 15 8.20 34.79 -13.09
N VAL A 16 7.93 33.69 -12.39
CA VAL A 16 7.99 32.35 -12.97
C VAL A 16 6.63 31.89 -13.53
N PHE A 17 5.53 32.20 -12.84
CA PHE A 17 4.20 31.66 -13.13
C PHE A 17 3.26 32.63 -13.86
N ALA A 18 3.65 33.87 -14.15
CA ALA A 18 2.89 34.78 -15.04
C ALA A 18 3.06 34.36 -16.52
N THR A 19 2.66 33.15 -16.84
CA THR A 19 2.77 32.55 -18.17
C THR A 19 1.50 32.75 -18.98
N GLN A 20 1.58 32.54 -20.31
CA GLN A 20 0.43 32.63 -21.18
C GLN A 20 -0.69 31.62 -20.83
N GLN A 21 -0.33 30.49 -20.25
CA GLN A 21 -1.28 29.45 -19.79
C GLN A 21 -2.10 29.86 -18.56
N LEU A 22 -1.54 30.69 -17.71
CA LEU A 22 -2.19 31.21 -16.50
C LEU A 22 -2.69 32.65 -16.68
N LYS A 23 -2.75 33.13 -17.94
CA LYS A 23 -3.22 34.48 -18.28
C LYS A 23 -4.64 34.70 -17.78
N GLY A 24 -4.83 35.76 -16.96
CA GLY A 24 -6.11 36.05 -16.31
C GLY A 24 -6.27 35.47 -14.89
N GLN A 25 -5.44 34.53 -14.47
CA GLN A 25 -5.42 34.01 -13.10
C GLN A 25 -4.19 34.48 -12.31
N VAL A 26 -3.03 34.62 -12.96
CA VAL A 26 -1.79 35.14 -12.39
C VAL A 26 -1.35 36.37 -13.20
N ALA A 27 -1.19 37.49 -12.50
CA ALA A 27 -0.63 38.71 -13.04
C ALA A 27 0.78 38.93 -12.47
N THR A 28 1.60 39.74 -13.12
CA THR A 28 2.98 40.04 -12.69
C THR A 28 3.05 40.72 -11.32
N ASN A 29 1.96 41.31 -10.86
CA ASN A 29 1.80 41.93 -9.55
C ASN A 29 1.08 41.05 -8.52
N SER A 30 0.80 39.75 -8.83
CA SER A 30 0.14 38.85 -7.92
C SER A 30 1.05 38.48 -6.75
N THR A 31 0.50 38.41 -5.53
CA THR A 31 1.25 37.97 -4.36
C THR A 31 1.50 36.47 -4.37
N ASP A 32 2.59 36.00 -3.74
CA ASP A 32 2.95 34.57 -3.66
C ASP A 32 1.81 33.72 -3.09
N SER A 33 1.06 34.25 -2.11
CA SER A 33 -0.10 33.55 -1.53
C SER A 33 -1.26 33.39 -2.53
N GLN A 34 -1.49 34.38 -3.40
CA GLN A 34 -2.52 34.29 -4.46
C GLN A 34 -2.10 33.26 -5.50
N ILE A 35 -0.84 33.27 -5.90
CA ILE A 35 -0.28 32.31 -6.87
C ILE A 35 -0.33 30.90 -6.29
N GLU A 36 0.04 30.72 -5.03
CA GLU A 36 -0.08 29.43 -4.36
C GLU A 36 -1.51 28.87 -4.41
N LYS A 37 -2.51 29.71 -4.18
CA LYS A 37 -3.92 29.32 -4.23
C LYS A 37 -4.33 28.91 -5.65
N VAL A 38 -3.89 29.64 -6.67
CA VAL A 38 -4.14 29.29 -8.08
C VAL A 38 -3.45 27.99 -8.43
N LEU A 39 -2.16 27.82 -8.11
CA LEU A 39 -1.42 26.59 -8.38
C LEU A 39 -2.04 25.37 -7.69
N ARG A 40 -2.49 25.50 -6.44
CA ARG A 40 -3.19 24.42 -5.74
C ARG A 40 -4.48 24.02 -6.44
N LYS A 41 -5.22 24.99 -6.99
CA LYS A 41 -6.44 24.73 -7.76
C LYS A 41 -6.13 24.02 -9.08
N GLU A 42 -5.10 24.47 -9.81
CA GLU A 42 -4.67 23.83 -11.06
C GLU A 42 -4.16 22.40 -10.82
N VAL A 43 -3.37 22.18 -9.76
CA VAL A 43 -2.93 20.84 -9.36
C VAL A 43 -4.12 19.94 -9.00
N ALA A 44 -5.10 20.45 -8.27
CA ALA A 44 -6.31 19.69 -7.95
C ALA A 44 -7.10 19.32 -9.21
N ALA A 45 -7.23 20.25 -10.18
CA ALA A 45 -7.87 19.99 -11.47
C ALA A 45 -7.09 18.94 -12.30
N ALA A 46 -5.76 19.01 -12.31
CA ALA A 46 -4.93 18.01 -12.99
C ALA A 46 -5.08 16.62 -12.38
N ILE A 47 -5.15 16.51 -11.04
CA ILE A 47 -5.39 15.24 -10.34
C ILE A 47 -6.78 14.69 -10.69
N ASP A 48 -7.83 15.52 -10.69
CA ASP A 48 -9.18 15.10 -11.05
C ASP A 48 -9.26 14.62 -12.51
N ASN A 49 -8.57 15.29 -13.42
CA ASN A 49 -8.47 14.86 -14.81
C ASN A 49 -7.70 13.53 -14.93
N SER A 50 -6.58 13.36 -14.22
CA SER A 50 -5.83 12.10 -14.19
C SER A 50 -6.69 10.97 -13.62
N TYR A 51 -7.47 11.23 -12.58
CA TYR A 51 -8.43 10.28 -12.03
C TYR A 51 -9.46 9.83 -13.09
N LYS A 52 -10.05 10.76 -13.85
CA LYS A 52 -11.01 10.44 -14.92
C LYS A 52 -10.39 9.61 -16.04
N VAL A 53 -9.17 9.95 -16.45
CA VAL A 53 -8.42 9.19 -17.45
C VAL A 53 -8.14 7.77 -16.97
N LEU A 54 -7.61 7.61 -15.74
CA LEU A 54 -7.34 6.30 -15.15
C LEU A 54 -8.62 5.46 -15.03
N ARG A 55 -9.72 6.06 -14.58
CA ARG A 55 -11.01 5.40 -14.50
C ARG A 55 -11.47 4.88 -15.87
N THR A 56 -11.40 5.73 -16.90
CA THR A 56 -11.78 5.34 -18.27
C THR A 56 -10.93 4.19 -18.79
N ARG A 57 -9.63 4.17 -18.49
CA ARG A 57 -8.72 3.09 -18.88
C ARG A 57 -9.09 1.77 -18.22
N ILE A 58 -9.36 1.81 -16.91
CA ILE A 58 -9.69 0.64 -16.12
C ILE A 58 -11.05 0.07 -16.51
N ASP A 59 -12.06 0.94 -16.70
CA ASP A 59 -13.41 0.52 -17.13
C ASP A 59 -13.38 -0.22 -18.49
N ARG A 60 -12.50 0.21 -19.40
CA ARG A 60 -12.32 -0.42 -20.73
C ARG A 60 -11.44 -1.66 -20.71
N PHE A 61 -10.60 -1.83 -19.73
CA PHE A 61 -9.79 -3.03 -19.55
C PHE A 61 -10.66 -4.26 -19.23
N GLY A 62 -11.91 -4.05 -18.82
CA GLY A 62 -12.89 -5.13 -18.58
C GLY A 62 -12.73 -5.81 -17.22
N VAL A 63 -12.15 -5.12 -16.24
CA VAL A 63 -12.09 -5.59 -14.85
C VAL A 63 -13.49 -5.51 -14.23
N ALA A 64 -13.91 -6.59 -13.59
CA ALA A 64 -15.17 -6.61 -12.86
C ALA A 64 -15.04 -5.77 -11.59
N GLN A 65 -15.82 -4.68 -11.48
CA GLN A 65 -15.96 -3.84 -10.28
C GLN A 65 -14.64 -3.29 -9.71
N PRO A 66 -13.86 -2.52 -10.49
CA PRO A 66 -12.68 -1.85 -9.97
C PRO A 66 -13.09 -0.76 -8.97
N ASN A 67 -12.33 -0.65 -7.88
CA ASN A 67 -12.49 0.45 -6.93
C ASN A 67 -11.41 1.49 -7.15
N ILE A 68 -11.80 2.72 -7.48
CA ILE A 68 -10.87 3.81 -7.76
C ILE A 68 -11.24 4.99 -6.87
N GLN A 69 -10.32 5.44 -6.03
CA GLN A 69 -10.56 6.51 -5.05
C GLN A 69 -9.36 7.45 -4.95
N THR A 70 -9.63 8.75 -4.82
CA THR A 70 -8.64 9.73 -4.39
C THR A 70 -8.46 9.63 -2.87
N LEU A 71 -7.22 9.59 -2.40
CA LEU A 71 -6.94 9.51 -0.96
C LEU A 71 -7.12 10.90 -0.32
N GLN A 72 -8.07 11.01 0.60
CA GLN A 72 -8.30 12.26 1.34
C GLN A 72 -7.09 12.58 2.23
N GLY A 73 -6.65 13.84 2.23
CA GLY A 73 -5.48 14.29 3.00
C GLY A 73 -4.12 14.02 2.33
N GLN A 74 -4.07 13.24 1.25
CA GLN A 74 -2.87 12.95 0.48
C GLN A 74 -3.03 13.43 -0.96
N MET A 75 -2.78 14.72 -1.17
CA MET A 75 -2.95 15.33 -2.49
C MET A 75 -2.09 14.64 -3.55
N GLY A 76 -2.70 14.24 -4.68
CA GLY A 76 -2.02 13.59 -5.80
C GLY A 76 -1.91 12.07 -5.71
N ARG A 77 -2.55 11.43 -4.73
CA ARG A 77 -2.59 9.96 -4.64
C ARG A 77 -3.96 9.41 -4.99
N ILE A 78 -3.95 8.40 -5.85
CA ILE A 78 -5.14 7.66 -6.30
C ILE A 78 -4.94 6.20 -5.92
N LEU A 79 -5.89 5.64 -5.17
CA LEU A 79 -5.95 4.21 -4.87
C LEU A 79 -6.73 3.52 -5.98
N VAL A 80 -6.18 2.44 -6.50
CA VAL A 80 -6.81 1.59 -7.52
C VAL A 80 -6.78 0.15 -7.03
N GLU A 81 -7.95 -0.46 -6.88
CA GLU A 81 -8.10 -1.86 -6.50
C GLU A 81 -8.80 -2.60 -7.63
N MET A 82 -8.19 -3.66 -8.10
CA MET A 82 -8.67 -4.43 -9.26
C MET A 82 -8.72 -5.92 -8.91
N PRO A 83 -9.86 -6.44 -8.49
CA PRO A 83 -10.01 -7.85 -8.17
C PRO A 83 -9.99 -8.71 -9.45
N GLY A 84 -9.41 -9.91 -9.37
CA GLY A 84 -9.44 -10.91 -10.45
C GLY A 84 -8.53 -10.64 -11.64
N ILE A 85 -7.50 -9.78 -11.50
CA ILE A 85 -6.51 -9.52 -12.54
C ILE A 85 -5.59 -10.73 -12.72
N LYS A 86 -5.45 -11.18 -13.98
CA LYS A 86 -4.53 -12.26 -14.36
C LYS A 86 -3.17 -11.74 -14.83
N GLU A 87 -3.13 -10.55 -15.43
CA GLU A 87 -1.94 -9.96 -16.06
C GLU A 87 -1.55 -8.63 -15.40
N PRO A 88 -0.92 -8.65 -14.21
CA PRO A 88 -0.58 -7.42 -13.48
C PRO A 88 0.40 -6.52 -14.22
N ASP A 89 1.34 -7.08 -14.98
CA ASP A 89 2.34 -6.29 -15.72
C ASP A 89 1.72 -5.49 -16.88
N ARG A 90 0.70 -6.04 -17.51
CA ARG A 90 -0.07 -5.35 -18.55
C ARG A 90 -0.85 -4.18 -17.96
N VAL A 91 -1.49 -4.40 -16.81
CA VAL A 91 -2.19 -3.35 -16.06
C VAL A 91 -1.22 -2.25 -15.62
N ARG A 92 -0.05 -2.61 -15.11
CA ARG A 92 1.00 -1.66 -14.71
C ARG A 92 1.39 -0.74 -15.86
N LYS A 93 1.67 -1.29 -17.03
CA LYS A 93 1.98 -0.51 -18.26
C LYS A 93 0.83 0.41 -18.65
N LEU A 94 -0.41 -0.08 -18.61
CA LEU A 94 -1.59 0.70 -18.94
C LEU A 94 -1.81 1.91 -18.00
N LEU A 95 -1.58 1.71 -16.71
CA LEU A 95 -1.80 2.76 -15.70
C LEU A 95 -0.69 3.80 -15.68
N GLN A 96 0.55 3.41 -15.92
CA GLN A 96 1.71 4.32 -15.93
C GLN A 96 1.85 5.07 -17.24
N GLY A 97 1.36 4.55 -18.36
CA GLY A 97 1.41 5.18 -19.66
C GLY A 97 0.75 6.57 -19.64
N SER A 98 1.47 7.61 -20.03
CA SER A 98 0.92 8.97 -20.08
C SER A 98 -0.06 9.19 -21.24
N ALA A 99 -0.08 8.28 -22.23
CA ALA A 99 -0.78 8.39 -23.49
C ALA A 99 -0.38 9.65 -24.29
N ASN A 100 0.87 10.04 -24.16
CA ASN A 100 1.41 11.16 -24.94
C ASN A 100 1.71 10.70 -26.34
N LEU A 101 0.69 10.70 -27.21
CA LEU A 101 0.84 10.38 -28.61
C LEU A 101 1.39 11.59 -29.36
N GLU A 102 2.43 11.38 -30.14
CA GLU A 102 3.15 12.37 -30.89
C GLU A 102 3.37 11.88 -32.32
N PHE A 103 3.17 12.74 -33.32
CA PHE A 103 3.48 12.48 -34.71
C PHE A 103 4.68 13.32 -35.11
N TRP A 104 5.77 12.63 -35.47
CA TRP A 104 7.04 13.27 -35.77
C TRP A 104 7.41 13.08 -37.23
N GLU A 105 7.91 14.15 -37.88
CA GLU A 105 8.64 14.03 -39.11
C GLU A 105 9.94 13.25 -38.86
N THR A 106 10.46 12.57 -39.85
CA THR A 106 11.65 11.71 -39.69
C THR A 106 12.79 12.16 -40.60
N TYR A 107 14.00 11.79 -40.22
CA TYR A 107 15.14 11.79 -41.10
C TYR A 107 15.27 10.44 -41.81
N ASP A 108 15.70 10.43 -43.07
CA ASP A 108 16.13 9.19 -43.71
C ASP A 108 17.39 8.68 -43.01
N GLY A 109 17.43 7.38 -42.70
CA GLY A 109 18.55 6.75 -41.99
C GLY A 109 19.90 7.00 -42.66
N ASN A 110 19.92 7.01 -44.01
CA ASN A 110 21.11 7.28 -44.82
C ASN A 110 21.75 8.67 -44.57
N ILE A 111 20.98 9.64 -44.06
CA ILE A 111 21.51 10.96 -43.71
C ILE A 111 22.26 10.90 -42.36
N ILE A 112 21.79 10.06 -41.43
CA ILE A 112 22.30 10.01 -40.05
C ILE A 112 23.45 9.00 -39.90
N ILE A 113 23.45 7.90 -40.66
CA ILE A 113 24.48 6.86 -40.57
C ILE A 113 25.93 7.40 -40.71
N PRO A 114 26.25 8.35 -41.60
CA PRO A 114 27.60 8.91 -41.68
C PRO A 114 28.05 9.61 -40.39
N TYR A 115 27.12 10.23 -39.67
CA TYR A 115 27.43 10.86 -38.37
C TYR A 115 27.80 9.83 -37.30
N LEU A 116 27.18 8.62 -37.34
CA LEU A 116 27.55 7.54 -36.40
C LEU A 116 29.01 7.13 -36.56
N SER A 117 29.49 7.04 -37.77
CA SER A 117 30.89 6.70 -38.06
C SER A 117 31.85 7.80 -37.58
N GLN A 118 31.49 9.07 -37.72
CA GLN A 118 32.27 10.19 -37.19
C GLN A 118 32.31 10.22 -35.67
N ILE A 119 31.17 9.91 -35.00
CA ILE A 119 31.08 9.82 -33.54
C ILE A 119 31.92 8.65 -33.04
N ASP A 120 31.88 7.50 -33.71
CA ASP A 120 32.65 6.32 -33.35
C ASP A 120 34.16 6.63 -33.38
N ALA A 121 34.66 7.24 -34.50
CA ALA A 121 36.06 7.65 -34.62
C ALA A 121 36.49 8.64 -33.52
N LYS A 122 35.59 9.55 -33.12
CA LYS A 122 35.91 10.56 -32.11
C LYS A 122 35.92 9.97 -30.70
N LEU A 123 34.98 9.04 -30.39
CA LEU A 123 34.95 8.29 -29.13
C LEU A 123 36.18 7.37 -29.02
N ALA A 124 36.60 6.72 -30.07
CA ALA A 124 37.81 5.91 -30.10
C ALA A 124 39.07 6.75 -29.83
N ALA A 125 39.16 7.97 -30.40
CA ALA A 125 40.27 8.90 -30.18
C ALA A 125 40.30 9.41 -28.74
N SER A 126 39.14 9.73 -28.11
CA SER A 126 39.05 10.18 -26.71
C SER A 126 39.35 9.05 -25.73
N GLY A 127 38.93 7.83 -25.99
CA GLY A 127 39.27 6.63 -25.21
C GLY A 127 40.74 6.30 -25.18
N ASN A 128 41.41 6.45 -26.31
CA ASN A 128 42.88 6.28 -26.43
C ASN A 128 43.68 7.42 -25.76
N ALA A 129 43.14 8.62 -25.67
CA ALA A 129 43.76 9.74 -24.98
C ALA A 129 43.73 9.54 -23.43
N SER A 130 42.65 8.97 -22.90
CA SER A 130 42.53 8.65 -21.46
C SER A 130 43.45 7.51 -21.02
N ALA A 131 43.68 6.52 -21.91
CA ALA A 131 44.61 5.41 -21.67
C ALA A 131 46.09 5.82 -21.79
N LYS A 132 46.41 6.93 -22.49
CA LYS A 132 47.77 7.47 -22.59
C LYS A 132 48.16 8.46 -21.50
N ALA A 133 47.20 8.94 -20.70
CA ALA A 133 47.45 9.88 -19.60
C ALA A 133 48.11 9.22 -18.40
N ASP A 134 48.07 7.90 -18.28
CA ASP A 134 48.71 7.14 -17.15
C ASP A 134 50.12 6.62 -17.44
N THR A 135 50.64 6.78 -18.67
CA THR A 135 52.02 6.37 -18.99
C THR A 135 52.61 7.31 -20.04
N ALA A 136 53.07 8.48 -19.68
CA ALA A 136 54.33 9.07 -20.25
C ALA A 136 54.49 10.55 -19.89
N LYS A 137 55.43 10.85 -19.04
CA LYS A 137 56.28 12.02 -19.25
C LYS A 137 57.25 11.67 -20.41
N THR A 138 57.28 12.41 -21.48
CA THR A 138 58.40 12.98 -22.25
C THR A 138 57.92 13.51 -23.61
N GLU A 139 58.53 14.58 -24.00
CA GLU A 139 58.25 15.61 -24.98
C GLU A 139 58.42 15.25 -26.50
N PRO A 140 58.28 16.22 -27.42
CA PRO A 140 57.39 16.13 -28.54
C PRO A 140 58.10 15.99 -29.89
N ALA A 141 57.37 15.56 -30.93
CA ALA A 141 57.75 15.82 -32.35
C ALA A 141 56.50 15.91 -33.23
N ALA A 142 56.35 17.03 -33.85
CA ALA A 142 55.43 17.28 -34.93
C ALA A 142 55.96 16.59 -36.19
N GLU A 143 55.06 15.97 -36.97
CA GLU A 143 55.07 16.03 -38.43
C GLU A 143 53.94 15.14 -39.04
N GLU A 144 53.24 15.75 -40.01
CA GLU A 144 52.51 15.17 -41.13
C GLU A 144 51.42 14.13 -40.94
N VAL A 145 50.16 14.58 -41.00
CA VAL A 145 49.04 13.75 -41.43
C VAL A 145 48.30 14.45 -42.57
N ALA A 146 48.78 14.18 -43.77
CA ALA A 146 48.00 14.35 -45.00
C ALA A 146 48.27 13.10 -45.89
N ALA A 147 47.30 12.20 -45.88
CA ALA A 147 47.04 11.14 -46.85
C ALA A 147 46.69 9.81 -46.18
N ASP A 148 45.43 9.66 -45.81
CA ASP A 148 44.80 8.32 -45.79
C ASP A 148 43.24 8.35 -45.72
N THR A 149 42.61 9.34 -46.39
CA THR A 149 41.13 9.40 -46.52
C THR A 149 40.61 8.46 -47.63
N ALA A 150 41.46 7.78 -48.37
CA ALA A 150 41.05 6.91 -49.50
C ALA A 150 40.99 5.41 -49.14
N LYS A 151 41.42 5.00 -47.94
CA LYS A 151 41.35 3.59 -47.52
C LYS A 151 40.18 3.25 -46.58
N VAL A 152 39.52 4.26 -46.00
CA VAL A 152 38.38 4.05 -45.08
C VAL A 152 37.08 3.71 -45.82
N GLU A 153 36.91 4.18 -47.09
CA GLU A 153 35.71 3.86 -47.88
C GLU A 153 35.65 2.41 -48.44
N LYS A 154 36.73 1.67 -48.43
CA LYS A 154 36.70 0.26 -48.91
C LYS A 154 36.46 -0.77 -47.80
N ASN A 155 36.63 -0.41 -46.55
CA ASN A 155 36.35 -1.33 -45.42
C ASN A 155 34.97 -1.15 -44.76
N ALA A 156 34.21 -0.15 -45.18
CA ALA A 156 32.85 0.08 -44.70
C ALA A 156 31.80 -0.90 -45.26
N ASN A 157 32.20 -1.72 -46.25
CA ASN A 157 31.36 -2.80 -46.80
C ASN A 157 31.56 -4.15 -46.08
N VAL A 158 31.78 -4.15 -44.77
CA VAL A 158 31.66 -5.38 -43.97
C VAL A 158 30.19 -5.70 -43.88
N ASN A 159 29.76 -6.76 -44.55
CA ASN A 159 28.40 -7.28 -44.62
C ASN A 159 27.65 -7.14 -43.29
N ALA A 160 26.56 -6.34 -43.26
CA ALA A 160 25.66 -6.26 -42.12
C ALA A 160 25.12 -7.64 -41.72
N ALA A 161 24.92 -8.53 -42.68
CA ALA A 161 24.61 -9.92 -42.46
C ALA A 161 25.73 -10.70 -41.72
N ALA A 162 27.01 -10.33 -41.94
CA ALA A 162 28.13 -10.92 -41.21
C ALA A 162 28.29 -10.33 -39.81
N ALA A 163 27.98 -9.04 -39.62
CA ALA A 163 27.92 -8.39 -38.30
C ALA A 163 26.72 -8.91 -37.45
N LEU A 164 25.55 -9.08 -38.06
CA LEU A 164 24.39 -9.73 -37.43
C LEU A 164 24.66 -11.20 -37.08
N LYS A 165 25.29 -11.98 -37.97
CA LYS A 165 25.74 -13.36 -37.68
C LYS A 165 26.78 -13.42 -36.56
N LYS A 166 27.67 -12.42 -36.42
CA LYS A 166 28.62 -12.33 -35.30
C LYS A 166 27.93 -11.96 -34.01
N LEU A 167 26.91 -11.12 -34.04
CA LEU A 167 26.07 -10.80 -32.87
C LEU A 167 25.22 -12.00 -32.40
N GLU A 168 24.78 -12.86 -33.32
CA GLU A 168 24.02 -14.08 -33.04
C GLU A 168 24.88 -15.23 -32.46
N ALA A 169 26.20 -15.26 -32.71
CA ALA A 169 27.13 -16.36 -32.34
C ALA A 169 27.58 -16.35 -30.85
N GLY A 170 26.91 -15.59 -29.94
CA GLY A 170 27.41 -15.22 -28.60
C GLY A 170 27.25 -16.25 -27.48
N LYS A 171 27.25 -17.57 -27.72
CA LYS A 171 27.09 -18.54 -26.58
C LYS A 171 28.26 -19.49 -26.30
N ASP A 172 29.26 -19.62 -27.18
CA ASP A 172 30.44 -20.45 -26.93
C ASP A 172 31.70 -19.68 -27.37
N LYS A 173 32.19 -18.79 -26.50
CA LYS A 173 33.41 -18.02 -26.78
C LYS A 173 34.62 -18.58 -26.06
N SER A 174 35.67 -18.91 -26.83
CA SER A 174 37.00 -19.17 -26.27
C SER A 174 37.61 -17.88 -25.68
N LYS A 175 38.61 -17.98 -24.80
CA LYS A 175 39.32 -16.81 -24.24
C LYS A 175 39.98 -15.90 -25.28
N GLU A 176 40.22 -16.36 -26.47
CA GLU A 176 40.76 -15.59 -27.61
C GLU A 176 39.70 -14.71 -28.27
N ASP A 177 38.44 -15.20 -28.40
CA ASP A 177 37.33 -14.42 -28.94
C ASP A 177 36.93 -13.26 -28.04
N ALA A 178 37.06 -13.43 -26.73
CA ALA A 178 36.77 -12.37 -25.74
C ALA A 178 37.83 -11.23 -25.81
N LYS A 179 39.08 -11.52 -26.12
CA LYS A 179 40.11 -10.49 -26.34
C LYS A 179 39.92 -9.73 -27.68
N ALA A 180 39.56 -10.45 -28.72
CA ALA A 180 39.28 -9.82 -30.03
C ALA A 180 38.05 -8.88 -29.95
N ASP A 181 37.01 -9.24 -29.21
CA ASP A 181 35.85 -8.37 -28.93
C ASP A 181 36.20 -7.14 -28.08
N ALA A 182 37.08 -7.29 -27.09
CA ALA A 182 37.54 -6.17 -26.26
C ALA A 182 38.40 -5.17 -27.07
N ASP A 183 39.20 -5.66 -27.98
CA ASP A 183 40.00 -4.82 -28.89
C ASP A 183 39.14 -4.15 -29.95
N LEU A 184 38.12 -4.82 -30.46
CA LEU A 184 37.11 -4.24 -31.35
C LEU A 184 36.31 -3.13 -30.70
N LYS A 185 35.90 -3.31 -29.43
CA LYS A 185 35.23 -2.28 -28.64
C LYS A 185 36.11 -1.06 -28.36
N LYS A 186 37.40 -1.22 -28.29
CA LYS A 186 38.33 -0.09 -28.14
C LYS A 186 38.52 0.68 -29.46
N GLN A 187 38.54 -0.01 -30.57
CA GLN A 187 38.71 0.61 -31.91
C GLN A 187 37.41 1.23 -32.43
N HIS A 188 36.28 0.60 -32.16
CA HIS A 188 34.95 1.00 -32.62
C HIS A 188 33.92 0.93 -31.46
N PRO A 189 33.99 1.86 -30.48
CA PRO A 189 33.14 1.78 -29.30
C PRO A 189 31.64 1.84 -29.59
N LEU A 190 31.22 2.66 -30.55
CA LEU A 190 29.80 2.77 -30.92
C LEU A 190 29.42 1.70 -31.96
N LEU A 191 30.18 1.53 -33.02
CA LEU A 191 29.84 0.59 -34.13
C LEU A 191 29.96 -0.89 -33.73
N SER A 192 30.62 -1.21 -32.63
CA SER A 192 30.62 -2.58 -32.07
C SER A 192 29.29 -2.93 -31.40
N SER A 193 28.50 -1.93 -30.94
CA SER A 193 27.24 -2.11 -30.18
C SER A 193 26.00 -1.78 -31.03
N ILE A 194 26.14 -0.99 -32.13
CA ILE A 194 25.05 -0.67 -33.05
C ILE A 194 25.37 -1.20 -34.45
N SER A 195 24.45 -1.93 -35.07
CA SER A 195 24.51 -2.31 -36.51
C SER A 195 23.74 -1.28 -37.31
N PRO A 196 24.41 -0.45 -38.15
CA PRO A 196 23.72 0.53 -38.98
C PRO A 196 22.75 -0.12 -39.97
N ALA A 197 21.59 0.49 -40.18
CA ALA A 197 20.60 -0.01 -41.14
C ALA A 197 21.12 0.18 -42.59
N GLN A 198 21.20 -0.89 -43.38
CA GLN A 198 21.70 -0.82 -44.76
C GLN A 198 20.57 -0.63 -45.78
N GLY A 199 20.75 0.33 -46.68
CA GLY A 199 20.09 0.36 -48.01
C GLY A 199 18.61 0.67 -48.03
N GLY A 200 17.99 1.13 -46.97
CA GLY A 200 16.55 1.38 -46.87
C GLY A 200 16.17 2.84 -47.02
N ARG A 201 15.13 3.14 -47.81
CA ARG A 201 14.30 4.32 -47.64
C ARG A 201 13.51 4.15 -46.35
N GLY A 202 14.02 4.65 -45.22
CA GLY A 202 13.33 4.55 -43.92
C GLY A 202 14.05 5.35 -42.84
N CYS A 203 13.40 5.55 -41.71
CA CYS A 203 13.90 6.37 -40.63
C CYS A 203 14.65 5.58 -39.53
N VAL A 204 14.93 4.28 -39.79
CA VAL A 204 15.72 3.45 -38.88
C VAL A 204 17.19 3.72 -39.14
N VAL A 205 17.92 4.07 -38.09
CA VAL A 205 19.37 4.38 -38.16
C VAL A 205 20.20 3.13 -37.90
N GLY A 206 19.74 2.25 -37.05
CA GLY A 206 20.48 1.04 -36.75
C GLY A 206 19.72 0.11 -35.77
N TYR A 207 20.32 -1.06 -35.57
CA TYR A 207 19.81 -2.15 -34.75
C TYR A 207 20.75 -2.38 -33.55
N VAL A 208 20.21 -2.50 -32.34
CA VAL A 208 20.99 -2.64 -31.10
C VAL A 208 20.40 -3.75 -30.25
N LEU A 209 21.25 -4.55 -29.61
CA LEU A 209 20.80 -5.56 -28.64
C LEU A 209 20.20 -4.92 -27.41
N ALA A 210 19.18 -5.52 -26.85
CA ALA A 210 18.47 -5.03 -25.65
C ALA A 210 19.41 -4.63 -24.50
N ARG A 211 20.47 -5.41 -24.27
CA ARG A 211 21.48 -5.16 -23.22
C ARG A 211 22.35 -3.94 -23.46
N ASP A 212 22.55 -3.53 -24.72
CA ASP A 212 23.48 -2.49 -25.11
C ASP A 212 22.77 -1.14 -25.41
N THR A 213 21.42 -1.10 -25.35
CA THR A 213 20.62 0.09 -25.69
C THR A 213 20.93 1.30 -24.80
N ALA A 214 21.12 1.10 -23.50
CA ALA A 214 21.46 2.17 -22.56
C ALA A 214 22.86 2.74 -22.83
N GLU A 215 23.86 1.87 -23.11
CA GLU A 215 25.24 2.26 -23.42
C GLU A 215 25.31 3.05 -24.74
N VAL A 216 24.62 2.58 -25.77
CA VAL A 216 24.54 3.27 -27.07
C VAL A 216 23.85 4.65 -26.91
N MET A 217 22.75 4.73 -26.20
CA MET A 217 22.09 6.02 -25.98
C MET A 217 22.98 6.98 -25.18
N HIS A 218 23.69 6.52 -24.17
CA HIS A 218 24.66 7.34 -23.43
C HIS A 218 25.78 7.87 -24.33
N MET A 219 26.33 7.03 -25.20
CA MET A 219 27.36 7.45 -26.18
C MET A 219 26.81 8.51 -27.15
N LEU A 220 25.59 8.33 -27.68
CA LEU A 220 24.94 9.25 -28.62
C LEU A 220 24.47 10.56 -27.97
N THR A 221 24.20 10.58 -26.69
CA THR A 221 23.85 11.78 -25.91
C THR A 221 25.05 12.46 -25.29
N SER A 222 26.26 11.94 -25.44
CA SER A 222 27.47 12.56 -24.92
C SER A 222 27.71 13.93 -25.55
N GLY A 223 28.33 14.85 -24.82
CA GLY A 223 28.60 16.20 -25.32
C GLY A 223 29.47 16.28 -26.57
N GLU A 224 30.29 15.27 -26.85
CA GLU A 224 31.08 15.15 -28.05
C GLU A 224 30.23 14.69 -29.27
N ALA A 225 29.30 13.75 -29.04
CA ALA A 225 28.37 13.28 -30.08
C ALA A 225 27.36 14.38 -30.45
N GLN A 226 26.84 15.12 -29.49
CA GLN A 226 25.89 16.22 -29.71
C GLN A 226 26.45 17.38 -30.55
N LYS A 227 27.78 17.58 -30.53
CA LYS A 227 28.42 18.60 -31.40
C LYS A 227 28.44 18.22 -32.87
N LEU A 228 28.36 16.94 -33.19
CA LEU A 228 28.39 16.39 -34.54
C LEU A 228 26.99 16.17 -35.10
N LEU A 229 26.05 15.78 -34.30
CA LEU A 229 24.67 15.50 -34.68
C LEU A 229 23.89 16.78 -35.05
N PRO A 230 22.93 16.72 -35.99
CA PRO A 230 22.03 17.83 -36.27
C PRO A 230 21.31 18.27 -35.01
N LYS A 231 21.19 19.60 -34.78
CA LYS A 231 20.57 20.17 -33.58
C LYS A 231 19.06 19.87 -33.48
N ASP A 232 18.41 19.56 -34.56
CA ASP A 232 17.01 19.23 -34.73
C ASP A 232 16.77 17.70 -34.77
N LEU A 233 17.78 16.89 -34.45
CA LEU A 233 17.68 15.43 -34.35
C LEU A 233 17.23 15.01 -32.96
N LYS A 234 16.20 14.14 -32.91
CA LYS A 234 15.76 13.40 -31.71
C LYS A 234 15.82 11.91 -31.99
N LEU A 235 16.56 11.16 -31.22
CA LEU A 235 16.68 9.71 -31.35
C LEU A 235 15.71 9.02 -30.40
N CYS A 236 14.95 8.02 -30.87
CA CYS A 236 14.01 7.24 -30.09
C CYS A 236 14.09 5.74 -30.41
N TRP A 237 13.88 4.91 -29.43
CA TRP A 237 13.82 3.44 -29.59
C TRP A 237 12.44 2.98 -30.07
N GLY A 238 12.42 1.89 -30.85
CA GLY A 238 11.20 1.15 -31.13
C GLY A 238 10.66 0.48 -29.86
N VAL A 239 9.35 0.35 -29.74
CA VAL A 239 8.68 -0.23 -28.57
C VAL A 239 8.86 -1.75 -28.47
N LYS A 240 9.02 -2.42 -29.59
CA LYS A 240 9.17 -3.88 -29.69
C LYS A 240 10.48 -4.27 -30.32
N PRO A 241 10.99 -5.48 -30.00
CA PRO A 241 12.11 -6.04 -30.75
C PRO A 241 11.78 -6.18 -32.24
N SER A 242 12.78 -5.89 -33.08
CA SER A 242 12.67 -6.07 -34.55
C SER A 242 12.68 -7.55 -34.94
N GLU A 243 11.91 -7.92 -35.96
CA GLU A 243 11.89 -9.28 -36.51
C GLU A 243 13.18 -9.69 -37.26
N VAL A 244 14.15 -8.79 -37.35
CA VAL A 244 15.44 -9.06 -38.01
C VAL A 244 16.23 -10.17 -37.32
N SER A 245 15.97 -10.41 -36.03
CA SER A 245 16.58 -11.51 -35.28
C SER A 245 15.52 -12.33 -34.54
N THR A 246 15.54 -13.66 -34.76
CA THR A 246 14.64 -14.59 -34.06
C THR A 246 15.24 -15.17 -32.75
N LYS A 247 16.54 -14.90 -32.49
CA LYS A 247 17.27 -15.50 -31.37
C LYS A 247 17.59 -14.56 -30.24
N GLN A 248 17.58 -13.26 -30.46
CA GLN A 248 17.90 -12.24 -29.47
C GLN A 248 17.03 -11.00 -29.68
N ASP A 249 16.66 -10.33 -28.60
CA ASP A 249 15.89 -9.10 -28.66
C ASP A 249 16.78 -7.95 -29.18
N VAL A 250 16.48 -7.51 -30.38
CA VAL A 250 17.17 -6.42 -31.09
C VAL A 250 16.18 -5.28 -31.27
N PHE A 251 16.53 -4.07 -30.80
CA PHE A 251 15.71 -2.88 -30.92
C PHE A 251 16.17 -1.96 -32.05
N GLU A 252 15.21 -1.32 -32.70
CA GLU A 252 15.41 -0.35 -33.73
C GLU A 252 15.63 1.05 -33.19
N LEU A 253 16.63 1.78 -33.64
CA LEU A 253 16.87 3.18 -33.34
C LEU A 253 16.33 4.05 -34.47
N TYR A 254 15.42 4.95 -34.15
CA TYR A 254 14.76 5.85 -35.09
C TYR A 254 15.30 7.27 -35.02
N ALA A 255 15.40 7.95 -36.15
CA ALA A 255 15.80 9.35 -36.27
C ALA A 255 14.58 10.25 -36.53
N LEU A 256 14.17 11.01 -35.53
CA LEU A 256 13.08 11.96 -35.59
C LEU A 256 13.59 13.36 -35.83
N LYS A 257 12.80 14.20 -36.52
CA LYS A 257 13.12 15.57 -36.84
C LYS A 257 12.29 16.53 -36.03
N VAL A 258 12.94 17.40 -35.26
CA VAL A 258 12.33 18.45 -34.48
C VAL A 258 12.07 19.68 -35.37
N THR A 259 10.85 19.87 -35.84
CA THR A 259 10.49 20.97 -36.75
C THR A 259 9.95 22.18 -36.01
N GLU A 260 9.39 22.03 -34.81
CA GLU A 260 8.84 23.11 -34.03
C GLU A 260 9.89 23.76 -33.13
N ARG A 261 9.88 25.11 -33.03
CA ARG A 261 10.85 25.87 -32.21
C ARG A 261 10.77 25.58 -30.71
N ASN A 262 9.62 25.10 -30.24
CA ASN A 262 9.39 24.74 -28.83
C ASN A 262 9.84 23.31 -28.50
N GLY A 263 10.39 22.57 -29.49
CA GLY A 263 10.81 21.18 -29.31
C GLY A 263 9.66 20.16 -29.17
N ARG A 264 8.41 20.60 -29.46
CA ARG A 264 7.23 19.71 -29.43
C ARG A 264 7.02 19.02 -30.77
N ALA A 265 6.21 18.00 -30.74
CA ALA A 265 5.78 17.32 -31.97
C ALA A 265 4.90 18.24 -32.83
N PRO A 266 4.98 18.17 -34.16
CA PRO A 266 4.11 18.92 -35.07
C PRO A 266 2.62 18.65 -34.85
N LEU A 267 2.27 17.44 -34.40
CA LEU A 267 0.91 17.03 -34.02
C LEU A 267 0.94 16.15 -32.79
N GLU A 268 0.11 16.45 -31.80
CA GLU A 268 -0.05 15.68 -30.56
C GLU A 268 -1.40 14.95 -30.55
N GLY A 269 -1.56 13.97 -29.65
CA GLY A 269 -2.73 13.10 -29.57
C GLY A 269 -4.02 13.77 -29.04
N ASP A 270 -3.96 15.04 -28.61
CA ASP A 270 -5.12 15.84 -28.17
C ASP A 270 -6.15 16.10 -29.29
N VAL A 271 -5.74 15.94 -30.55
CA VAL A 271 -6.60 16.05 -31.73
C VAL A 271 -7.40 14.79 -32.04
N ILE A 272 -7.11 13.67 -31.40
CA ILE A 272 -7.82 12.39 -31.64
C ILE A 272 -9.17 12.41 -30.94
N THR A 273 -10.22 12.12 -31.71
CA THR A 273 -11.59 12.03 -31.22
C THR A 273 -12.02 10.60 -30.96
N THR A 274 -11.61 9.65 -31.79
CA THR A 274 -11.91 8.24 -31.66
C THR A 274 -10.71 7.39 -32.04
N ALA A 275 -10.51 6.29 -31.34
CA ALA A 275 -9.55 5.25 -31.67
C ALA A 275 -10.21 3.88 -31.44
N LYS A 276 -10.05 2.95 -32.38
CA LYS A 276 -10.63 1.60 -32.32
C LYS A 276 -9.63 0.60 -32.83
N ASP A 277 -9.62 -0.57 -32.23
CA ASP A 277 -8.95 -1.76 -32.77
C ASP A 277 -9.66 -2.21 -34.08
N ASP A 278 -8.87 -2.52 -35.09
CA ASP A 278 -9.35 -2.83 -36.42
C ASP A 278 -8.35 -3.75 -37.13
N TYR A 279 -8.62 -4.13 -38.37
CA TYR A 279 -7.73 -4.92 -39.20
C TYR A 279 -7.44 -4.16 -40.50
N ASP A 280 -6.16 -4.20 -40.92
CA ASP A 280 -5.74 -3.61 -42.19
C ASP A 280 -6.22 -4.45 -43.40
N GLN A 281 -5.96 -3.98 -44.60
CA GLN A 281 -6.32 -4.67 -45.83
C GLN A 281 -5.69 -6.06 -45.95
N PHE A 282 -4.65 -6.37 -45.20
CA PHE A 282 -3.96 -7.64 -45.15
C PHE A 282 -4.39 -8.50 -43.97
N HIS A 283 -5.50 -8.14 -43.27
CA HIS A 283 -6.00 -8.79 -42.07
C HIS A 283 -5.01 -8.79 -40.88
N ARG A 284 -4.12 -7.81 -40.81
CA ARG A 284 -3.23 -7.62 -39.67
C ARG A 284 -3.86 -6.66 -38.70
N PRO A 285 -3.74 -6.89 -37.38
CA PRO A 285 -4.27 -5.97 -36.37
C PRO A 285 -3.68 -4.55 -36.51
N CYS A 286 -4.54 -3.56 -36.47
CA CYS A 286 -4.18 -2.15 -36.55
C CYS A 286 -5.08 -1.31 -35.63
N VAL A 287 -4.76 -0.05 -35.41
CA VAL A 287 -5.62 0.91 -34.71
C VAL A 287 -6.11 1.97 -35.69
N SER A 288 -7.41 1.98 -35.94
CA SER A 288 -8.08 3.04 -36.73
C SER A 288 -8.35 4.24 -35.83
N MET A 289 -7.97 5.43 -36.25
CA MET A 289 -8.18 6.67 -35.49
C MET A 289 -8.81 7.76 -36.36
N SER A 290 -9.60 8.63 -35.69
CA SER A 290 -10.17 9.81 -36.31
C SER A 290 -9.77 11.06 -35.53
N MET A 291 -9.51 12.15 -36.25
CA MET A 291 -9.08 13.42 -35.71
C MET A 291 -10.21 14.45 -35.74
N ASN A 292 -10.13 15.47 -34.89
CA ASN A 292 -11.01 16.63 -34.98
C ASN A 292 -10.65 17.50 -36.21
N THR A 293 -11.46 18.51 -36.50
CA THR A 293 -11.29 19.35 -37.71
C THR A 293 -9.94 20.07 -37.78
N ASP A 294 -9.41 20.50 -36.62
CA ASP A 294 -8.09 21.17 -36.56
C ASP A 294 -6.95 20.17 -36.78
N GLY A 295 -7.04 19.00 -36.12
CA GLY A 295 -6.11 17.90 -36.34
C GLY A 295 -6.08 17.41 -37.77
N ALA A 296 -7.27 17.26 -38.41
CA ALA A 296 -7.37 16.86 -39.81
C ALA A 296 -6.65 17.81 -40.74
N ARG A 297 -6.80 19.15 -40.55
CA ARG A 297 -6.08 20.15 -41.31
C ARG A 297 -4.57 20.08 -41.15
N ARG A 298 -4.10 19.99 -39.90
CA ARG A 298 -2.67 19.85 -39.60
C ARG A 298 -2.09 18.53 -40.16
N TRP A 299 -2.84 17.46 -40.03
CA TRP A 299 -2.46 16.14 -40.52
C TRP A 299 -2.34 16.14 -42.06
N ALA A 300 -3.29 16.77 -42.79
CA ALA A 300 -3.20 16.95 -44.24
C ALA A 300 -1.95 17.74 -44.65
N ALA A 301 -1.62 18.80 -43.91
CA ALA A 301 -0.43 19.62 -44.22
C ALA A 301 0.87 18.81 -43.97
N ILE A 302 0.95 18.04 -42.88
CA ILE A 302 2.09 17.21 -42.51
C ILE A 302 2.26 16.08 -43.52
N THR A 303 1.18 15.35 -43.87
CA THR A 303 1.25 14.24 -44.85
C THR A 303 1.54 14.73 -46.24
N LYS A 304 1.05 15.90 -46.66
CA LYS A 304 1.39 16.51 -47.93
C LYS A 304 2.89 16.85 -48.03
N LYS A 305 3.49 17.40 -46.96
CA LYS A 305 4.92 17.79 -46.89
C LYS A 305 5.84 16.55 -46.89
N ASN A 306 5.40 15.48 -46.25
CA ASN A 306 6.19 14.27 -46.07
C ASN A 306 5.78 13.13 -47.04
N LYS A 307 5.29 13.44 -48.23
CA LYS A 307 4.99 12.42 -49.22
C LYS A 307 6.28 11.64 -49.55
N ASP A 308 6.17 10.31 -49.62
CA ASP A 308 7.28 9.35 -49.85
C ASP A 308 8.31 9.27 -48.69
N HIS A 309 8.05 9.97 -47.55
CA HIS A 309 8.83 9.88 -46.32
C HIS A 309 8.00 9.26 -45.18
N ALA A 310 8.70 8.72 -44.19
CA ALA A 310 8.04 8.14 -43.03
C ALA A 310 7.62 9.22 -42.05
N ILE A 311 6.47 9.02 -41.40
CA ILE A 311 6.07 9.76 -40.21
C ILE A 311 6.07 8.81 -39.04
N ALA A 312 6.85 9.11 -37.99
CA ALA A 312 6.94 8.29 -36.82
C ALA A 312 5.76 8.59 -35.86
N ILE A 313 5.11 7.55 -35.42
CA ILE A 313 4.07 7.56 -34.40
C ILE A 313 4.71 7.15 -33.08
N VAL A 314 4.90 8.13 -32.20
CA VAL A 314 5.59 7.98 -30.93
C VAL A 314 4.56 8.05 -29.80
N LEU A 315 4.62 7.11 -28.88
CA LEU A 315 3.81 7.10 -27.67
C LEU A 315 4.75 6.97 -26.47
N ASP A 316 4.66 7.93 -25.56
CA ASP A 316 5.48 7.98 -24.34
C ASP A 316 7.00 7.87 -24.58
N GLY A 317 7.48 8.41 -25.71
CA GLY A 317 8.89 8.43 -26.06
C GLY A 317 9.41 7.22 -26.84
N TYR A 318 8.58 6.23 -27.14
CA TYR A 318 8.90 5.05 -27.94
C TYR A 318 8.18 5.08 -29.29
N VAL A 319 8.86 4.69 -30.36
CA VAL A 319 8.26 4.57 -31.69
C VAL A 319 7.44 3.29 -31.78
N TYR A 320 6.16 3.44 -32.01
CA TYR A 320 5.24 2.30 -32.22
C TYR A 320 5.18 1.88 -33.68
N SER A 321 5.25 2.86 -34.57
CA SER A 321 5.20 2.66 -36.00
C SER A 321 5.78 3.87 -36.73
N ALA A 322 6.33 3.66 -37.91
CA ALA A 322 6.79 4.73 -38.76
C ALA A 322 6.45 4.44 -40.25
N PRO A 323 5.14 4.49 -40.61
CA PRO A 323 4.67 4.23 -41.95
C PRO A 323 5.12 5.32 -42.92
N ASN A 324 5.42 4.92 -44.17
CA ASN A 324 5.64 5.85 -45.27
C ASN A 324 4.32 6.47 -45.73
N VAL A 325 4.32 7.77 -46.02
CA VAL A 325 3.15 8.51 -46.50
C VAL A 325 3.04 8.35 -48.01
N GLU A 326 2.01 7.67 -48.48
CA GLU A 326 1.78 7.52 -49.93
C GLU A 326 1.09 8.73 -50.52
N ASN A 327 0.09 9.27 -49.83
CA ASN A 327 -0.70 10.42 -50.33
C ASN A 327 -1.10 11.35 -49.17
N GLU A 328 -1.52 12.58 -49.52
CA GLU A 328 -2.11 13.54 -48.60
C GLU A 328 -3.41 12.96 -47.95
N ILE A 329 -3.50 12.97 -46.62
CA ILE A 329 -4.65 12.46 -45.90
C ILE A 329 -5.52 13.65 -45.41
N THR A 330 -6.55 14.00 -46.16
CA THR A 330 -7.41 15.20 -45.93
C THR A 330 -8.54 14.92 -44.96
N GLY A 331 -8.98 13.65 -44.80
CA GLY A 331 -10.18 13.30 -44.02
C GLY A 331 -9.96 13.15 -42.51
N GLY A 332 -8.70 13.29 -42.03
CA GLY A 332 -8.37 13.10 -40.60
C GLY A 332 -8.58 11.68 -40.07
N GLN A 333 -8.82 10.71 -40.96
CA GLN A 333 -8.85 9.28 -40.61
C GLN A 333 -7.49 8.67 -40.96
N SER A 334 -6.93 7.91 -40.03
CA SER A 334 -5.63 7.27 -40.22
C SER A 334 -5.57 5.96 -39.48
N GLN A 335 -4.65 5.08 -39.89
CA GLN A 335 -4.44 3.78 -39.24
C GLN A 335 -3.02 3.69 -38.73
N ILE A 336 -2.87 3.20 -37.49
CA ILE A 336 -1.57 2.87 -36.92
C ILE A 336 -1.35 1.39 -37.21
N THR A 337 -0.46 1.11 -38.14
CA THR A 337 -0.09 -0.25 -38.57
C THR A 337 1.32 -0.56 -38.06
N GLY A 338 1.57 -1.83 -37.74
CA GLY A 338 2.85 -2.28 -37.22
C GLY A 338 2.78 -3.78 -36.86
N HIS A 339 3.80 -4.29 -36.20
CA HIS A 339 3.82 -5.66 -35.71
C HIS A 339 3.03 -5.78 -34.40
N PHE A 340 1.70 -5.66 -34.47
CA PHE A 340 0.80 -5.72 -33.34
C PHE A 340 0.08 -7.07 -33.24
N THR A 341 -0.14 -7.54 -32.01
CA THR A 341 -1.14 -8.54 -31.70
C THR A 341 -2.51 -7.89 -31.57
N ALA A 342 -3.59 -8.66 -31.62
CA ALA A 342 -4.95 -8.14 -31.40
C ALA A 342 -5.12 -7.53 -29.99
N GLU A 343 -4.37 -8.01 -29.02
CA GLU A 343 -4.36 -7.46 -27.67
C GLU A 343 -3.63 -6.11 -27.60
N ASP A 344 -2.49 -5.98 -28.28
CA ASP A 344 -1.75 -4.72 -28.38
C ASP A 344 -2.59 -3.61 -29.00
N THR A 345 -3.33 -3.91 -30.09
CA THR A 345 -4.18 -2.91 -30.77
C THR A 345 -5.35 -2.49 -29.90
N LYS A 346 -5.93 -3.43 -29.17
CA LYS A 346 -7.00 -3.13 -28.21
C LYS A 346 -6.50 -2.23 -27.07
N ASP A 347 -5.35 -2.54 -26.48
CA ASP A 347 -4.76 -1.73 -25.41
C ASP A 347 -4.36 -0.33 -25.92
N LEU A 348 -3.72 -0.26 -27.09
CA LEU A 348 -3.36 1.01 -27.70
C LEU A 348 -4.60 1.87 -28.02
N ALA A 349 -5.65 1.28 -28.59
CA ALA A 349 -6.90 1.97 -28.85
C ALA A 349 -7.56 2.50 -27.56
N ASN A 350 -7.55 1.70 -26.49
CA ASN A 350 -8.06 2.11 -25.18
C ASN A 350 -7.28 3.28 -24.57
N VAL A 351 -5.94 3.22 -24.64
CA VAL A 351 -5.04 4.29 -24.17
C VAL A 351 -5.30 5.58 -24.92
N LEU A 352 -5.34 5.53 -26.26
CA LEU A 352 -5.58 6.70 -27.11
C LEU A 352 -6.94 7.31 -26.91
N GLN A 353 -7.98 6.49 -26.76
CA GLN A 353 -9.34 6.97 -26.55
C GLN A 353 -9.58 7.50 -25.12
N SER A 354 -8.81 7.07 -24.12
CA SER A 354 -8.88 7.61 -22.75
C SER A 354 -8.27 9.00 -22.61
N GLY A 355 -7.45 9.40 -23.57
CA GLY A 355 -6.79 10.69 -23.60
C GLY A 355 -5.48 10.76 -22.80
N LYS A 356 -4.77 11.89 -23.01
CA LYS A 356 -3.49 12.18 -22.36
C LYS A 356 -3.67 12.53 -20.88
N MET A 357 -2.84 11.98 -20.03
CA MET A 357 -2.77 12.41 -18.62
C MET A 357 -2.06 13.76 -18.52
N PRO A 358 -2.59 14.70 -17.72
CA PRO A 358 -1.98 16.02 -17.52
C PRO A 358 -0.57 15.95 -16.90
N ALA A 359 -0.33 14.91 -16.11
CA ALA A 359 0.97 14.61 -15.50
C ALA A 359 1.21 13.10 -15.51
N PRO A 360 2.46 12.64 -15.66
CA PRO A 360 2.79 11.22 -15.59
C PRO A 360 2.45 10.67 -14.21
N ALA A 361 1.85 9.48 -14.17
CA ALA A 361 1.55 8.77 -12.95
C ALA A 361 2.65 7.74 -12.65
N HIS A 362 3.07 7.66 -11.39
CA HIS A 362 4.04 6.66 -10.91
C HIS A 362 3.39 5.79 -9.84
N ILE A 363 3.62 4.50 -9.94
CA ILE A 363 3.19 3.55 -8.91
C ILE A 363 4.14 3.69 -7.72
N VAL A 364 3.62 4.26 -6.63
CA VAL A 364 4.36 4.47 -5.38
C VAL A 364 4.15 3.35 -4.38
N GLN A 365 3.07 2.59 -4.53
CA GLN A 365 2.76 1.38 -3.76
C GLN A 365 2.02 0.40 -4.66
N GLU A 366 2.38 -0.87 -4.59
CA GLU A 366 1.76 -1.96 -5.33
C GLU A 366 1.68 -3.20 -4.43
N ASP A 367 0.57 -3.90 -4.50
CA ASP A 367 0.33 -5.15 -3.79
C ASP A 367 -0.36 -6.12 -4.74
N ILE A 368 0.31 -7.21 -5.10
CA ILE A 368 -0.17 -8.23 -6.02
C ILE A 368 -0.27 -9.55 -5.26
N VAL A 369 -1.48 -10.06 -5.14
CA VAL A 369 -1.77 -11.35 -4.50
C VAL A 369 -2.19 -12.34 -5.59
N GLY A 370 -1.42 -13.42 -5.73
CA GLY A 370 -1.74 -14.47 -6.69
C GLY A 370 -3.05 -15.21 -6.32
N PRO A 371 -3.74 -15.79 -7.29
CA PRO A 371 -5.04 -16.46 -7.09
C PRO A 371 -4.97 -17.62 -6.09
N SER A 372 -3.87 -18.35 -6.04
CA SER A 372 -3.66 -19.47 -5.13
C SER A 372 -3.60 -19.01 -3.67
N LEU A 373 -2.81 -17.97 -3.38
CA LEU A 373 -2.69 -17.41 -2.04
C LEU A 373 -3.99 -16.71 -1.62
N GLY A 374 -4.67 -16.04 -2.57
CA GLY A 374 -5.96 -15.42 -2.32
C GLY A 374 -7.03 -16.45 -1.93
N GLN A 375 -7.14 -17.55 -2.66
CA GLN A 375 -8.09 -18.63 -2.38
C GLN A 375 -7.79 -19.31 -1.03
N GLU A 376 -6.54 -19.60 -0.74
CA GLU A 376 -6.13 -20.19 0.53
C GLU A 376 -6.48 -19.28 1.71
N SER A 377 -6.21 -17.99 1.59
CA SER A 377 -6.52 -16.98 2.61
C SER A 377 -8.03 -16.82 2.86
N ILE A 378 -8.84 -16.89 1.80
CA ILE A 378 -10.31 -16.88 1.92
C ILE A 378 -10.77 -18.11 2.69
N ILE A 379 -10.28 -19.31 2.34
CA ILE A 379 -10.66 -20.56 3.01
C ILE A 379 -10.24 -20.53 4.47
N GLN A 380 -9.01 -20.12 4.78
CA GLN A 380 -8.50 -20.02 6.15
C GLN A 380 -9.30 -19.01 6.97
N GLY A 381 -9.53 -17.80 6.43
CA GLY A 381 -10.29 -16.75 7.10
C GLY A 381 -11.76 -17.14 7.36
N PHE A 382 -12.42 -17.76 6.36
CA PHE A 382 -13.79 -18.23 6.51
C PHE A 382 -13.89 -19.39 7.50
N THR A 383 -12.95 -20.33 7.47
CA THR A 383 -12.87 -21.45 8.42
C THR A 383 -12.68 -20.91 9.86
N ALA A 384 -11.76 -19.96 10.07
CA ALA A 384 -11.58 -19.32 11.38
C ALA A 384 -12.87 -18.64 11.85
N CYS A 385 -13.58 -17.96 10.94
CA CYS A 385 -14.85 -17.30 11.23
C CYS A 385 -15.93 -18.31 11.67
N VAL A 386 -16.12 -19.39 10.93
CA VAL A 386 -17.12 -20.43 11.24
C VAL A 386 -16.81 -21.11 12.57
N ILE A 387 -15.55 -21.47 12.81
CA ILE A 387 -15.13 -22.10 14.08
C ILE A 387 -15.37 -21.14 15.24
N ALA A 388 -14.92 -19.88 15.14
CA ALA A 388 -15.15 -18.86 16.16
C ALA A 388 -16.64 -18.68 16.45
N PHE A 389 -17.45 -18.62 15.39
CA PHE A 389 -18.89 -18.49 15.50
C PHE A 389 -19.54 -19.66 16.25
N ILE A 390 -19.19 -20.89 15.91
CA ILE A 390 -19.71 -22.11 16.58
C ILE A 390 -19.30 -22.12 18.06
N ILE A 391 -18.05 -21.80 18.38
CA ILE A 391 -17.54 -21.77 19.77
C ILE A 391 -18.27 -20.70 20.57
N LEU A 392 -18.47 -19.48 20.00
CA LEU A 392 -19.23 -18.42 20.64
C LEU A 392 -20.69 -18.83 20.90
N MET A 393 -21.34 -19.50 19.94
CA MET A 393 -22.70 -19.99 20.11
C MET A 393 -22.82 -20.99 21.26
N ILE A 394 -21.87 -21.91 21.35
CA ILE A 394 -21.80 -22.89 22.45
C ILE A 394 -21.53 -22.17 23.78
N TYR A 395 -20.58 -21.23 23.80
CA TYR A 395 -20.24 -20.45 24.98
C TYR A 395 -21.44 -19.69 25.55
N MET A 396 -22.21 -18.97 24.69
CA MET A 396 -23.37 -18.21 25.09
C MET A 396 -24.47 -19.11 25.69
N CYS A 397 -24.72 -20.25 25.09
CA CYS A 397 -25.67 -21.22 25.63
C CYS A 397 -25.17 -21.86 26.93
N ALA A 398 -23.88 -22.15 27.06
CA ALA A 398 -23.28 -22.76 28.25
C ALA A 398 -23.27 -21.83 29.46
N ILE A 399 -23.06 -20.52 29.26
CA ILE A 399 -22.96 -19.55 30.37
C ILE A 399 -24.33 -18.96 30.71
N TYR A 400 -25.14 -18.55 29.75
CA TYR A 400 -26.41 -17.80 30.02
C TYR A 400 -27.65 -18.66 29.88
N GLY A 401 -27.52 -19.91 29.50
CA GLY A 401 -28.65 -20.84 29.33
C GLY A 401 -29.20 -20.87 27.91
N MET A 402 -30.04 -21.87 27.64
CA MET A 402 -30.46 -22.17 26.26
C MET A 402 -31.24 -21.04 25.58
N ILE A 403 -32.24 -20.45 26.30
CA ILE A 403 -33.08 -19.40 25.71
C ILE A 403 -32.31 -18.09 25.50
N PRO A 404 -31.63 -17.53 26.55
CA PRO A 404 -30.84 -16.30 26.34
C PRO A 404 -29.68 -16.52 25.35
N GLY A 405 -29.02 -17.68 25.40
CA GLY A 405 -27.97 -18.03 24.44
C GLY A 405 -28.48 -18.07 23.02
N MET A 406 -29.63 -18.70 22.76
CA MET A 406 -30.22 -18.74 21.42
C MET A 406 -30.63 -17.36 20.90
N VAL A 407 -31.17 -16.48 21.74
CA VAL A 407 -31.51 -15.10 21.37
C VAL A 407 -30.25 -14.32 21.00
N ALA A 408 -29.18 -14.43 21.79
CA ALA A 408 -27.89 -13.82 21.48
C ALA A 408 -27.27 -14.38 20.17
N ASN A 409 -27.40 -15.69 19.95
CA ASN A 409 -26.90 -16.33 18.75
C ASN A 409 -27.68 -15.90 17.49
N CYS A 410 -28.99 -15.71 17.59
CA CYS A 410 -29.79 -15.11 16.51
C CYS A 410 -29.36 -13.68 16.21
N ALA A 411 -29.10 -12.87 17.24
CA ALA A 411 -28.58 -11.51 17.06
C ALA A 411 -27.21 -11.51 16.40
N LEU A 412 -26.33 -12.44 16.75
CA LEU A 412 -25.02 -12.62 16.14
C LEU A 412 -25.11 -13.01 14.67
N LEU A 413 -26.01 -13.95 14.30
CA LEU A 413 -26.30 -14.31 12.92
C LEU A 413 -26.80 -13.12 12.10
N LEU A 414 -27.73 -12.35 12.66
CA LEU A 414 -28.27 -11.15 12.03
C LEU A 414 -27.20 -10.07 11.88
N ASN A 415 -26.33 -9.90 12.87
CA ASN A 415 -25.17 -8.98 12.76
C ASN A 415 -24.29 -9.34 11.58
N PHE A 416 -23.94 -10.61 11.45
CA PHE A 416 -23.13 -11.11 10.32
C PHE A 416 -23.84 -10.87 8.99
N PHE A 417 -25.12 -11.20 8.90
CA PHE A 417 -25.93 -10.98 7.71
C PHE A 417 -26.02 -9.49 7.31
N PHE A 418 -26.25 -8.58 8.27
CA PHE A 418 -26.28 -7.15 7.99
C PHE A 418 -24.91 -6.61 7.61
N THR A 419 -23.84 -7.06 8.24
CA THR A 419 -22.47 -6.63 7.90
C THR A 419 -22.14 -7.03 6.46
N PHE A 420 -22.44 -8.28 6.07
CA PHE A 420 -22.25 -8.74 4.70
C PHE A 420 -23.14 -7.98 3.70
N GLY A 421 -24.42 -7.79 4.04
CA GLY A 421 -25.37 -7.07 3.20
C GLY A 421 -24.96 -5.63 2.92
N VAL A 422 -24.45 -4.92 3.94
CA VAL A 422 -23.95 -3.54 3.79
C VAL A 422 -22.69 -3.54 2.93
N LEU A 423 -21.72 -4.42 3.19
CA LEU A 423 -20.48 -4.50 2.40
C LEU A 423 -20.76 -4.75 0.92
N THR A 424 -21.65 -5.70 0.61
CA THR A 424 -22.05 -6.01 -0.78
C THR A 424 -22.81 -4.85 -1.43
N SER A 425 -23.68 -4.15 -0.70
CA SER A 425 -24.42 -2.99 -1.22
C SER A 425 -23.50 -1.83 -1.61
N PHE A 426 -22.41 -1.62 -0.86
CA PHE A 426 -21.40 -0.61 -1.19
C PHE A 426 -20.32 -1.10 -2.14
N GLN A 427 -20.43 -2.35 -2.63
CA GLN A 427 -19.43 -2.98 -3.51
C GLN A 427 -18.01 -2.89 -2.92
N ALA A 428 -17.90 -2.96 -1.59
CA ALA A 428 -16.62 -2.89 -0.91
C ALA A 428 -15.82 -4.18 -1.13
N ALA A 429 -14.56 -4.04 -1.53
CA ALA A 429 -13.67 -5.19 -1.65
C ALA A 429 -13.37 -5.78 -0.27
N LEU A 430 -13.58 -7.07 -0.11
CA LEU A 430 -13.27 -7.79 1.12
C LEU A 430 -11.79 -8.18 1.11
N THR A 431 -10.98 -7.45 1.85
CA THR A 431 -9.55 -7.74 2.02
C THR A 431 -9.33 -8.79 3.12
N MET A 432 -8.14 -9.41 3.17
CA MET A 432 -7.77 -10.37 4.22
C MET A 432 -7.87 -9.75 5.62
N SER A 433 -7.39 -8.53 5.77
CA SER A 433 -7.56 -7.75 7.01
C SER A 433 -9.03 -7.38 7.27
N GLY A 434 -9.83 -7.16 6.22
CA GLY A 434 -11.28 -6.96 6.33
C GLY A 434 -11.99 -8.19 6.90
N ILE A 435 -11.59 -9.40 6.51
CA ILE A 435 -12.09 -10.65 7.15
C ILE A 435 -11.73 -10.67 8.63
N ALA A 436 -10.48 -10.33 8.99
CA ALA A 436 -10.07 -10.25 10.39
C ALA A 436 -10.91 -9.24 11.19
N GLY A 437 -11.20 -8.06 10.61
CA GLY A 437 -12.07 -7.05 11.20
C GLY A 437 -13.51 -7.54 11.42
N MET A 438 -14.03 -8.28 10.46
CA MET A 438 -15.37 -8.87 10.53
C MET A 438 -15.43 -9.93 11.65
N VAL A 439 -14.47 -10.85 11.71
CA VAL A 439 -14.41 -11.88 12.75
C VAL A 439 -14.23 -11.26 14.14
N LEU A 440 -13.40 -10.23 14.27
CA LEU A 440 -13.24 -9.48 15.51
C LEU A 440 -14.55 -8.79 15.93
N SER A 441 -15.29 -8.21 14.96
CA SER A 441 -16.58 -7.57 15.24
C SER A 441 -17.61 -8.56 15.79
N LEU A 442 -17.55 -9.86 15.43
CA LEU A 442 -18.38 -10.90 16.02
C LEU A 442 -18.09 -11.08 17.53
N GLY A 443 -16.82 -11.05 17.92
CA GLY A 443 -16.43 -11.11 19.34
C GLY A 443 -16.97 -9.94 20.13
N MET A 444 -16.89 -8.73 19.57
CA MET A 444 -17.43 -7.52 20.20
C MET A 444 -18.96 -7.42 20.14
N ALA A 445 -19.59 -8.06 19.14
CA ALA A 445 -21.05 -8.09 19.04
C ALA A 445 -21.71 -8.86 20.18
N VAL A 446 -21.05 -9.87 20.72
CA VAL A 446 -21.52 -10.63 21.89
C VAL A 446 -21.42 -9.81 23.16
N ASP A 447 -20.46 -8.87 23.27
CA ASP A 447 -20.24 -8.06 24.49
C ASP A 447 -21.50 -7.27 24.91
N ALA A 448 -22.22 -6.68 23.98
CA ALA A 448 -23.45 -5.96 24.28
C ALA A 448 -24.51 -6.88 24.90
N ASN A 449 -24.65 -8.10 24.41
CA ASN A 449 -25.57 -9.09 25.00
C ASN A 449 -25.09 -9.56 26.39
N VAL A 450 -23.79 -9.79 26.55
CA VAL A 450 -23.18 -10.12 27.86
C VAL A 450 -23.47 -9.05 28.88
N LEU A 451 -23.34 -7.77 28.50
CA LEU A 451 -23.62 -6.64 29.41
C LEU A 451 -25.08 -6.59 29.84
N ILE A 452 -26.03 -6.78 28.93
CA ILE A 452 -27.47 -6.82 29.22
C ILE A 452 -27.77 -7.99 30.15
N TYR A 453 -27.22 -9.17 29.88
CA TYR A 453 -27.52 -10.38 30.66
C TYR A 453 -26.89 -10.34 32.05
N GLU A 454 -25.65 -9.87 32.19
CA GLU A 454 -25.04 -9.70 33.53
C GLU A 454 -25.81 -8.67 34.37
N ARG A 455 -26.28 -7.57 33.78
CA ARG A 455 -27.12 -6.59 34.46
C ARG A 455 -28.49 -7.18 34.84
N THR A 456 -29.11 -7.94 33.93
CA THR A 456 -30.37 -8.64 34.21
C THR A 456 -30.22 -9.66 35.34
N LYS A 457 -29.09 -10.42 35.40
CA LYS A 457 -28.76 -11.32 36.51
C LYS A 457 -28.70 -10.59 37.86
N GLU A 458 -28.09 -9.42 37.86
CA GLU A 458 -27.97 -8.59 39.07
C GLU A 458 -29.36 -8.13 39.57
N GLU A 459 -30.22 -7.69 38.65
CA GLU A 459 -31.59 -7.27 38.97
C GLU A 459 -32.47 -8.48 39.43
N LEU A 460 -32.27 -9.67 38.82
CA LEU A 460 -32.94 -10.90 39.30
C LEU A 460 -32.49 -11.31 40.71
N ARG A 461 -31.18 -11.17 41.00
CA ARG A 461 -30.65 -11.45 42.35
C ARG A 461 -31.18 -10.48 43.39
N SER A 462 -31.57 -9.25 42.99
CA SER A 462 -32.26 -8.30 43.89
C SER A 462 -33.72 -8.64 44.13
N GLY A 463 -34.26 -9.74 43.55
CA GLY A 463 -35.62 -10.24 43.77
C GLY A 463 -36.68 -9.68 42.82
N LYS A 464 -36.28 -9.02 41.69
CA LYS A 464 -37.23 -8.52 40.71
C LYS A 464 -37.78 -9.64 39.82
N LEU A 465 -39.02 -9.50 39.34
CA LEU A 465 -39.62 -10.36 38.36
C LEU A 465 -38.84 -10.29 37.05
N VAL A 466 -38.73 -11.41 36.28
CA VAL A 466 -37.92 -11.52 35.06
C VAL A 466 -38.22 -10.41 34.05
N LYS A 467 -39.51 -10.08 33.85
CA LYS A 467 -39.90 -9.02 32.90
C LYS A 467 -39.35 -7.65 33.30
N ASN A 468 -39.42 -7.31 34.61
CA ASN A 468 -38.93 -6.04 35.13
C ASN A 468 -37.39 -6.01 35.18
N ALA A 469 -36.80 -7.12 35.62
CA ALA A 469 -35.34 -7.27 35.68
C ALA A 469 -34.71 -7.12 34.31
N LEU A 470 -35.32 -7.69 33.26
CA LEU A 470 -34.84 -7.57 31.90
C LEU A 470 -35.01 -6.14 31.36
N ALA A 471 -36.15 -5.50 31.60
CA ALA A 471 -36.39 -4.12 31.19
C ALA A 471 -35.38 -3.15 31.84
N ASP A 472 -35.09 -3.33 33.13
CA ASP A 472 -34.08 -2.57 33.87
C ASP A 472 -32.67 -2.92 33.37
N GLY A 473 -32.41 -4.19 33.04
CA GLY A 473 -31.18 -4.64 32.44
C GLY A 473 -30.85 -3.90 31.14
N TYR A 474 -31.81 -3.82 30.22
CA TYR A 474 -31.64 -3.04 28.96
C TYR A 474 -31.45 -1.54 29.25
N LYS A 475 -32.24 -0.96 30.15
CA LYS A 475 -32.17 0.46 30.49
C LYS A 475 -30.81 0.86 31.06
N HIS A 476 -30.30 0.09 32.03
CA HIS A 476 -29.04 0.39 32.72
C HIS A 476 -27.81 0.02 31.89
N ALA A 477 -27.89 -1.02 31.02
CA ALA A 477 -26.80 -1.39 30.14
C ALA A 477 -26.65 -0.46 28.92
N PHE A 478 -27.75 0.20 28.48
CA PHE A 478 -27.76 1.00 27.27
C PHE A 478 -26.66 2.04 27.20
N SER A 479 -26.46 2.83 28.24
CA SER A 479 -25.46 3.88 28.34
C SER A 479 -24.04 3.30 28.14
N ALA A 480 -23.72 2.21 28.82
CA ALA A 480 -22.42 1.59 28.75
C ALA A 480 -22.16 0.93 27.37
N ILE A 481 -23.19 0.31 26.75
CA ILE A 481 -23.09 -0.25 25.40
C ILE A 481 -22.89 0.84 24.38
N PHE A 482 -23.59 1.96 24.49
CA PHE A 482 -23.41 3.09 23.56
C PHE A 482 -21.99 3.67 23.67
N ASP A 483 -21.53 3.94 24.89
CA ASP A 483 -20.20 4.51 25.15
C ASP A 483 -19.07 3.58 24.62
N SER A 484 -19.20 2.28 24.85
CA SER A 484 -18.28 1.26 24.37
C SER A 484 -18.18 1.20 22.85
N ASN A 485 -19.34 1.14 22.16
CA ASN A 485 -19.34 1.11 20.69
C ASN A 485 -18.83 2.44 20.12
N LEU A 486 -19.19 3.58 20.71
CA LEU A 486 -18.75 4.88 20.24
C LEU A 486 -17.23 5.06 20.36
N THR A 487 -16.62 4.64 21.46
CA THR A 487 -15.15 4.71 21.62
C THR A 487 -14.43 3.82 20.62
N SER A 488 -14.95 2.62 20.35
CA SER A 488 -14.41 1.72 19.34
C SER A 488 -14.59 2.27 17.91
N ILE A 489 -15.72 2.92 17.62
CA ILE A 489 -15.95 3.60 16.33
C ILE A 489 -15.01 4.79 16.16
N ILE A 490 -14.72 5.58 17.21
CA ILE A 490 -13.76 6.70 17.15
C ILE A 490 -12.38 6.19 16.73
N THR A 491 -11.88 5.11 17.36
CA THR A 491 -10.58 4.53 17.00
C THR A 491 -10.59 3.92 15.61
N ALA A 492 -11.67 3.23 15.23
CA ALA A 492 -11.83 2.69 13.88
C ALA A 492 -11.93 3.79 12.81
N PHE A 493 -12.57 4.93 13.11
CA PHE A 493 -12.63 6.08 12.22
C PHE A 493 -11.26 6.75 12.02
N ILE A 494 -10.48 6.86 13.09
CA ILE A 494 -9.08 7.32 13.01
C ILE A 494 -8.29 6.36 12.11
N LEU A 495 -8.44 5.05 12.32
CA LEU A 495 -7.80 4.02 11.51
C LEU A 495 -8.22 4.09 10.03
N PHE A 496 -9.51 4.35 9.75
CA PHE A 496 -10.02 4.53 8.38
C PHE A 496 -9.38 5.72 7.66
N ASN A 497 -9.13 6.83 8.36
CA ASN A 497 -8.54 8.04 7.76
C ASN A 497 -7.03 7.95 7.58
N PHE A 498 -6.30 7.32 8.50
CA PHE A 498 -4.85 7.19 8.44
C PHE A 498 -4.37 5.88 7.83
N GLY A 499 -5.22 4.85 7.78
CA GLY A 499 -4.95 3.57 7.15
C GLY A 499 -4.99 3.65 5.63
N THR A 500 -4.18 2.82 4.97
CA THR A 500 -4.18 2.66 3.51
C THR A 500 -4.54 1.22 3.15
N GLY A 501 -5.03 0.99 1.92
CA GLY A 501 -5.30 -0.34 1.38
C GLY A 501 -5.98 -1.32 2.35
N PRO A 502 -5.29 -2.39 2.75
CA PRO A 502 -5.87 -3.44 3.59
C PRO A 502 -6.41 -2.97 4.94
N ILE A 503 -5.75 -2.00 5.58
CA ILE A 503 -6.18 -1.49 6.89
C ILE A 503 -7.47 -0.70 6.80
N ARG A 504 -7.65 0.06 5.72
CA ARG A 504 -8.89 0.79 5.49
C ARG A 504 -10.07 -0.17 5.34
N GLY A 505 -9.85 -1.31 4.64
CA GLY A 505 -10.82 -2.41 4.56
C GLY A 505 -11.17 -2.98 5.93
N PHE A 506 -10.17 -3.22 6.79
CA PHE A 506 -10.37 -3.64 8.17
C PHE A 506 -11.20 -2.63 8.98
N ALA A 507 -10.85 -1.35 8.94
CA ALA A 507 -11.56 -0.30 9.65
C ALA A 507 -13.03 -0.18 9.18
N THR A 508 -13.26 -0.31 7.86
CA THR A 508 -14.61 -0.29 7.27
C THR A 508 -15.47 -1.44 7.80
N THR A 509 -14.96 -2.67 7.75
CA THR A 509 -15.69 -3.85 8.25
C THR A 509 -15.96 -3.76 9.75
N LEU A 510 -15.01 -3.23 10.52
CA LEU A 510 -15.14 -3.02 11.95
C LEU A 510 -16.23 -2.00 12.28
N ILE A 511 -16.27 -0.84 11.60
CA ILE A 511 -17.29 0.20 11.80
C ILE A 511 -18.68 -0.35 11.47
N ILE A 512 -18.83 -1.02 10.32
CA ILE A 512 -20.11 -1.60 9.90
C ILE A 512 -20.56 -2.66 10.91
N GLY A 513 -19.64 -3.57 11.31
CA GLY A 513 -19.92 -4.62 12.28
C GLY A 513 -20.34 -4.08 13.65
N LEU A 514 -19.72 -3.00 14.15
CA LEU A 514 -20.09 -2.35 15.42
C LEU A 514 -21.47 -1.68 15.34
N LEU A 515 -21.77 -0.99 14.23
CA LEU A 515 -23.09 -0.37 14.04
C LEU A 515 -24.20 -1.44 13.94
N ALA A 516 -23.95 -2.52 13.18
CA ALA A 516 -24.85 -3.65 13.09
C ALA A 516 -25.04 -4.35 14.45
N SER A 517 -23.95 -4.51 15.23
CA SER A 517 -23.97 -5.08 16.58
C SER A 517 -24.86 -4.27 17.53
N PHE A 518 -24.69 -2.97 17.55
CA PHE A 518 -25.51 -2.09 18.39
C PHE A 518 -27.00 -2.24 18.04
N PHE A 519 -27.34 -2.28 16.76
CA PHE A 519 -28.72 -2.48 16.31
C PHE A 519 -29.26 -3.85 16.69
N THR A 520 -28.52 -4.93 16.41
CA THR A 520 -29.02 -6.31 16.65
C THR A 520 -29.09 -6.66 18.13
N ALA A 521 -28.09 -6.28 18.92
CA ALA A 521 -28.01 -6.64 20.32
C ALA A 521 -28.93 -5.80 21.22
N VAL A 522 -29.20 -4.54 20.88
CA VAL A 522 -30.04 -3.69 21.75
C VAL A 522 -31.51 -3.70 21.33
N TRP A 523 -31.79 -3.55 20.01
CA TRP A 523 -33.16 -3.40 19.55
C TRP A 523 -33.80 -4.73 19.17
N LEU A 524 -33.15 -5.55 18.34
CA LEU A 524 -33.78 -6.79 17.88
C LEU A 524 -33.94 -7.80 18.98
N THR A 525 -32.96 -8.00 19.87
CA THR A 525 -33.08 -8.90 20.99
C THR A 525 -34.19 -8.44 21.96
N ARG A 526 -34.31 -7.14 22.19
CA ARG A 526 -35.36 -6.57 23.05
C ARG A 526 -36.74 -6.85 22.46
N ILE A 527 -36.95 -6.64 21.18
CA ILE A 527 -38.24 -6.93 20.51
C ILE A 527 -38.60 -8.42 20.65
N VAL A 528 -37.62 -9.31 20.47
CA VAL A 528 -37.85 -10.76 20.64
C VAL A 528 -38.32 -11.07 22.08
N TYR A 529 -37.61 -10.58 23.09
CA TYR A 529 -38.00 -10.81 24.49
C TYR A 529 -39.38 -10.21 24.82
N GLU A 530 -39.64 -8.96 24.45
CA GLU A 530 -40.92 -8.29 24.68
C GLU A 530 -42.09 -9.05 24.02
N HIS A 531 -41.89 -9.55 22.77
CA HIS A 531 -42.90 -10.34 22.06
C HIS A 531 -43.28 -11.63 22.82
N PHE A 532 -42.30 -12.40 23.27
CA PHE A 532 -42.57 -13.66 23.98
C PHE A 532 -43.07 -13.41 25.42
N MET A 533 -42.55 -12.43 26.15
CA MET A 533 -42.98 -12.11 27.51
C MET A 533 -44.38 -11.48 27.55
N ASN A 534 -44.80 -10.75 26.53
CA ASN A 534 -46.17 -10.24 26.43
C ASN A 534 -47.19 -11.33 26.10
N LYS A 535 -46.73 -12.52 25.66
CA LYS A 535 -47.52 -13.74 25.51
C LYS A 535 -47.41 -14.70 26.71
N ASP A 536 -46.98 -14.18 27.87
CA ASP A 536 -46.73 -14.92 29.13
C ASP A 536 -45.78 -16.14 28.96
N LYS A 537 -44.88 -16.08 27.91
CA LYS A 537 -43.83 -17.07 27.71
C LYS A 537 -42.51 -16.52 28.27
N TRP A 538 -41.62 -17.44 28.62
CA TRP A 538 -40.27 -17.11 29.13
C TRP A 538 -40.22 -16.36 30.45
N LEU A 539 -41.25 -16.42 31.27
CA LEU A 539 -41.30 -15.74 32.58
C LEU A 539 -40.39 -16.37 33.64
N HIS A 540 -39.82 -17.55 33.38
CA HIS A 540 -38.96 -18.30 34.35
C HIS A 540 -37.52 -18.42 33.91
N ILE A 541 -37.04 -17.55 32.98
CA ILE A 541 -35.65 -17.55 32.53
C ILE A 541 -34.71 -17.07 33.65
N THR A 542 -33.61 -17.79 33.87
CA THR A 542 -32.67 -17.51 34.96
C THR A 542 -31.41 -16.75 34.50
N PHE A 543 -31.13 -16.66 33.21
CA PHE A 543 -29.87 -16.10 32.65
C PHE A 543 -28.60 -16.72 33.23
N THR A 544 -28.71 -17.91 33.80
CA THR A 544 -27.63 -18.70 34.39
C THR A 544 -27.84 -20.17 34.13
N THR A 545 -26.75 -20.93 34.09
CA THR A 545 -26.74 -22.40 34.03
C THR A 545 -26.14 -22.95 35.34
N LYS A 546 -26.30 -24.25 35.55
CA LYS A 546 -25.63 -24.92 36.69
C LYS A 546 -24.09 -24.72 36.67
N LEU A 547 -23.51 -24.55 35.48
CA LEU A 547 -22.08 -24.28 35.29
C LEU A 547 -21.73 -22.84 35.74
N SER A 548 -22.56 -21.85 35.38
CA SER A 548 -22.27 -20.42 35.60
C SER A 548 -22.83 -19.82 36.87
N GLU A 549 -23.74 -20.53 37.56
CA GLU A 549 -24.42 -20.03 38.76
C GLU A 549 -23.46 -19.67 39.88
N ASN A 550 -22.43 -20.48 40.11
CA ASN A 550 -21.44 -20.31 41.17
C ASN A 550 -20.16 -19.62 40.75
N ILE A 551 -19.98 -19.36 39.43
CA ILE A 551 -18.79 -18.69 38.93
C ILE A 551 -18.86 -17.22 39.35
N MET A 552 -17.92 -16.78 40.18
CA MET A 552 -17.78 -15.40 40.67
C MET A 552 -19.05 -14.82 41.30
N ARG A 553 -19.78 -15.62 42.09
CA ARG A 553 -20.89 -15.16 42.88
C ARG A 553 -20.36 -14.35 44.07
N ASP A 554 -20.66 -13.05 44.11
CA ASP A 554 -20.26 -12.08 45.14
C ASP A 554 -18.75 -12.08 45.50
N PRO A 555 -17.85 -11.73 44.56
CA PRO A 555 -16.42 -11.67 44.83
C PRO A 555 -16.11 -10.52 45.81
N HIS A 556 -15.26 -10.78 46.81
CA HIS A 556 -14.83 -9.82 47.83
C HIS A 556 -13.31 -9.65 47.84
N TYR A 557 -12.71 -9.44 46.69
CA TYR A 557 -11.25 -9.27 46.54
C TYR A 557 -10.83 -7.84 46.91
N ASN A 558 -9.70 -7.69 47.61
CA ASN A 558 -9.11 -6.37 47.84
C ASN A 558 -8.25 -5.96 46.68
N ILE A 559 -8.89 -5.61 45.55
CA ILE A 559 -8.24 -5.28 44.29
C ILE A 559 -7.41 -4.01 44.44
N LEU A 560 -7.92 -3.00 45.10
CA LEU A 560 -7.20 -1.74 45.31
C LEU A 560 -5.99 -1.93 46.27
N GLY A 561 -6.01 -2.91 47.12
CA GLY A 561 -4.90 -3.26 48.01
C GLY A 561 -3.77 -3.97 47.23
N ALA A 562 -4.14 -4.87 46.33
CA ALA A 562 -3.22 -5.60 45.45
C ALA A 562 -2.58 -4.70 44.37
N SER A 563 -3.25 -3.60 43.99
CA SER A 563 -2.84 -2.73 42.92
C SER A 563 -1.42 -2.14 43.08
N LYS A 564 -0.97 -1.85 44.30
CA LYS A 564 0.39 -1.36 44.53
C LYS A 564 1.46 -2.35 44.07
N LYS A 565 1.29 -3.65 44.35
CA LYS A 565 2.20 -4.72 43.95
C LYS A 565 2.18 -4.90 42.43
N LEU A 566 0.97 -4.87 41.84
CA LEU A 566 0.78 -5.03 40.40
C LEU A 566 1.27 -3.82 39.61
N LEU A 567 1.15 -2.58 40.12
CA LEU A 567 1.78 -1.40 39.53
C LEU A 567 3.30 -1.51 39.49
N VAL A 568 3.93 -2.08 40.52
CA VAL A 568 5.38 -2.34 40.52
C VAL A 568 5.74 -3.40 39.46
N VAL A 569 4.96 -4.47 39.34
CA VAL A 569 5.16 -5.49 38.31
C VAL A 569 4.99 -4.88 36.90
N CYS A 570 3.97 -4.04 36.71
CA CYS A 570 3.75 -3.34 35.46
C CYS A 570 4.92 -2.39 35.12
N ALA A 571 5.41 -1.65 36.10
CA ALA A 571 6.60 -0.79 35.93
C ALA A 571 7.86 -1.62 35.58
N ALA A 572 8.04 -2.77 36.23
CA ALA A 572 9.15 -3.67 35.90
C ALA A 572 9.05 -4.23 34.47
N LEU A 573 7.84 -4.61 34.02
CA LEU A 573 7.60 -5.03 32.64
C LEU A 573 7.92 -3.91 31.66
N LEU A 574 7.51 -2.67 31.93
CA LEU A 574 7.84 -1.52 31.08
C LEU A 574 9.36 -1.28 31.02
N VAL A 575 10.10 -1.45 32.14
CA VAL A 575 11.56 -1.35 32.13
C VAL A 575 12.15 -2.42 31.22
N VAL A 576 11.68 -3.67 31.26
CA VAL A 576 12.12 -4.75 30.35
C VAL A 576 11.83 -4.38 28.90
N VAL A 577 10.64 -3.81 28.61
CA VAL A 577 10.28 -3.33 27.27
C VAL A 577 11.26 -2.25 26.79
N PHE A 578 11.58 -1.23 27.62
CA PHE A 578 12.51 -0.18 27.25
C PHE A 578 13.95 -0.70 27.06
N ILE A 579 14.39 -1.65 27.86
CA ILE A 579 15.67 -2.32 27.65
C ILE A 579 15.68 -3.07 26.33
N SER A 580 14.59 -3.81 26.02
CA SER A 580 14.46 -4.51 24.74
C SER A 580 14.49 -3.55 23.55
N PHE A 581 13.86 -2.39 23.65
CA PHE A 581 13.93 -1.36 22.60
C PHE A 581 15.35 -0.85 22.37
N GLY A 582 16.12 -0.68 23.45
CA GLY A 582 17.51 -0.22 23.35
C GLY A 582 18.47 -1.27 22.80
N VAL A 583 18.25 -2.56 23.10
CA VAL A 583 19.16 -3.66 22.73
C VAL A 583 18.77 -4.33 21.42
N ARG A 584 17.49 -4.67 21.24
CA ARG A 584 17.00 -5.44 20.08
C ARG A 584 16.29 -4.57 19.03
N GLY A 585 15.70 -3.43 19.43
CA GLY A 585 14.90 -2.59 18.56
C GLY A 585 13.57 -3.26 18.13
N LEU A 586 13.07 -2.86 16.97
CA LEU A 586 11.86 -3.39 16.33
C LEU A 586 12.22 -3.88 14.93
N SER A 587 11.71 -5.04 14.54
CA SER A 587 11.77 -5.51 13.16
C SER A 587 10.77 -4.72 12.31
N LYS A 588 11.26 -3.82 11.45
CA LYS A 588 10.42 -2.93 10.63
C LYS A 588 10.19 -3.57 9.28
N GLY A 589 8.93 -3.74 8.89
CA GLY A 589 8.53 -4.16 7.57
C GLY A 589 8.74 -3.07 6.50
N ILE A 590 8.55 -3.42 5.24
CA ILE A 590 8.71 -2.50 4.11
C ILE A 590 7.75 -1.31 4.16
N ASP A 591 6.63 -1.42 4.84
CA ASP A 591 5.69 -0.30 5.05
C ASP A 591 6.32 0.87 5.80
N PHE A 592 7.37 0.61 6.61
CA PHE A 592 8.08 1.62 7.40
C PHE A 592 9.47 1.96 6.86
N THR A 593 10.09 1.05 6.11
CA THR A 593 11.44 1.23 5.56
C THR A 593 11.45 1.60 4.08
N GLY A 594 10.38 1.28 3.37
CA GLY A 594 10.38 1.18 1.92
C GLY A 594 11.08 -0.11 1.47
N GLY A 595 10.66 -0.67 0.34
CA GLY A 595 11.24 -1.90 -0.19
C GLY A 595 10.24 -2.70 -1.02
N ARG A 596 10.66 -3.91 -1.36
CA ARG A 596 9.86 -4.93 -2.06
C ARG A 596 9.84 -6.21 -1.24
N ASN A 597 8.68 -6.81 -1.13
CA ASN A 597 8.48 -8.15 -0.58
C ASN A 597 8.08 -9.09 -1.71
N TYR A 598 8.72 -10.24 -1.77
CA TYR A 598 8.36 -11.33 -2.65
C TYR A 598 8.03 -12.55 -1.79
N VAL A 599 6.84 -13.10 -1.92
CA VAL A 599 6.51 -14.39 -1.32
C VAL A 599 6.84 -15.45 -2.35
N VAL A 600 7.89 -16.22 -2.07
CA VAL A 600 8.39 -17.27 -2.94
C VAL A 600 7.99 -18.62 -2.37
N GLN A 601 7.34 -19.43 -3.17
CA GLN A 601 7.04 -20.82 -2.86
C GLN A 601 8.11 -21.71 -3.49
N PHE A 602 8.85 -22.42 -2.65
CA PHE A 602 9.90 -23.36 -3.07
C PHE A 602 9.32 -24.78 -3.23
N GLU A 603 9.96 -25.60 -4.07
CA GLU A 603 9.60 -27.01 -4.19
C GLU A 603 10.13 -27.84 -3.02
N GLN A 604 11.26 -27.43 -2.46
CA GLN A 604 11.93 -28.06 -1.33
C GLN A 604 11.88 -27.19 -0.08
N LYS A 605 12.17 -27.77 1.07
CA LYS A 605 12.33 -26.98 2.30
C LYS A 605 13.61 -26.18 2.24
N VAL A 606 13.50 -24.88 2.48
CA VAL A 606 14.61 -23.92 2.46
C VAL A 606 14.61 -23.13 3.76
N THR A 607 15.79 -22.85 4.30
CA THR A 607 15.88 -22.04 5.52
C THR A 607 15.96 -20.55 5.19
N PRO A 608 15.34 -19.68 6.01
CA PRO A 608 15.41 -18.24 5.82
C PRO A 608 16.83 -17.67 5.80
N GLU A 609 17.71 -18.23 6.64
CA GLU A 609 19.11 -17.84 6.74
C GLU A 609 19.85 -18.09 5.44
N GLU A 610 19.64 -19.25 4.83
CA GLU A 610 20.27 -19.65 3.57
C GLU A 610 19.89 -18.70 2.43
N VAL A 611 18.61 -18.36 2.31
CA VAL A 611 18.11 -17.41 1.29
C VAL A 611 18.65 -16.00 1.56
N ARG A 612 18.61 -15.55 2.80
CA ARG A 612 19.11 -14.22 3.19
C ARG A 612 20.58 -14.08 2.85
N ASP A 613 21.42 -15.03 3.30
CA ASP A 613 22.87 -14.95 3.16
C ASP A 613 23.30 -15.03 1.68
N LEU A 614 22.58 -15.84 0.89
CA LEU A 614 22.78 -15.93 -0.55
C LEU A 614 22.47 -14.60 -1.25
N LEU A 615 21.29 -14.04 -1.01
CA LEU A 615 20.87 -12.80 -1.62
C LEU A 615 21.70 -11.61 -1.14
N GLN A 616 22.05 -11.54 0.15
CA GLN A 616 22.90 -10.48 0.68
C GLN A 616 24.29 -10.50 0.08
N LYS A 617 24.84 -11.69 -0.18
CA LYS A 617 26.15 -11.87 -0.82
C LYS A 617 26.15 -11.34 -2.27
N GLU A 618 25.05 -11.55 -3.00
CA GLU A 618 24.93 -11.06 -4.39
C GLU A 618 24.67 -9.55 -4.47
N VAL A 619 23.95 -8.96 -3.50
CA VAL A 619 23.68 -7.51 -3.44
C VAL A 619 24.89 -6.74 -2.86
N GLY A 620 25.68 -7.37 -1.98
CA GLY A 620 26.72 -6.68 -1.21
C GLY A 620 26.13 -5.61 -0.28
N ASP A 621 26.78 -4.45 -0.22
CA ASP A 621 26.35 -3.32 0.62
C ASP A 621 25.31 -2.39 -0.06
N GLN A 622 24.86 -2.71 -1.28
CA GLN A 622 23.97 -1.84 -2.04
C GLN A 622 22.51 -1.89 -1.52
N ALA A 623 22.11 -2.98 -0.92
CA ALA A 623 20.78 -3.15 -0.37
C ALA A 623 20.76 -4.11 0.81
N ASN A 624 19.74 -3.98 1.66
CA ASN A 624 19.49 -4.92 2.74
C ASN A 624 18.50 -5.99 2.26
N VAL A 625 18.77 -7.23 2.67
CA VAL A 625 17.87 -8.37 2.40
C VAL A 625 17.47 -9.01 3.72
N SER A 626 16.19 -9.33 3.86
CA SER A 626 15.67 -10.17 4.92
C SER A 626 14.84 -11.31 4.33
N ALA A 627 14.87 -12.46 4.98
CA ALA A 627 14.04 -13.60 4.62
C ALA A 627 13.35 -14.13 5.88
N ILE A 628 12.06 -14.46 5.77
CA ILE A 628 11.25 -14.95 6.87
C ILE A 628 10.40 -16.11 6.35
N ALA A 629 10.34 -17.23 7.09
CA ALA A 629 9.46 -18.34 6.77
C ALA A 629 7.99 -17.94 6.96
N LEU A 630 7.15 -18.30 6.00
CA LEU A 630 5.70 -18.21 6.09
C LEU A 630 5.12 -19.62 6.18
N GLY A 631 4.45 -19.90 7.28
CA GLY A 631 3.91 -21.23 7.54
C GLY A 631 4.93 -22.18 8.18
N THR A 632 4.45 -23.40 8.44
CA THR A 632 5.24 -24.46 9.11
C THR A 632 5.80 -25.48 8.13
N ASP A 633 5.50 -25.33 6.84
CA ASP A 633 5.92 -26.26 5.79
C ASP A 633 7.40 -26.11 5.41
N GLY A 634 8.01 -24.95 5.70
CA GLY A 634 9.37 -24.58 5.33
C GLY A 634 9.59 -24.43 3.82
N LYS A 635 8.52 -24.31 3.05
CA LYS A 635 8.57 -24.17 1.58
C LYS A 635 8.22 -22.76 1.12
N THR A 636 7.55 -21.98 1.95
CA THR A 636 7.13 -20.64 1.60
C THR A 636 7.93 -19.62 2.41
N LEU A 637 8.64 -18.71 1.71
CA LEU A 637 9.42 -17.66 2.35
C LEU A 637 9.03 -16.29 1.81
N ARG A 638 8.98 -15.30 2.70
CA ARG A 638 8.94 -13.89 2.32
C ARG A 638 10.37 -13.37 2.24
N VAL A 639 10.73 -12.88 1.08
CA VAL A 639 12.01 -12.21 0.81
C VAL A 639 11.75 -10.71 0.70
N SER A 640 12.36 -9.93 1.56
CA SER A 640 12.24 -8.47 1.58
C SER A 640 13.57 -7.84 1.16
N THR A 641 13.52 -6.85 0.26
CA THR A 641 14.71 -6.13 -0.21
C THR A 641 14.38 -4.69 -0.56
N ASN A 642 15.33 -3.79 -0.35
CA ASN A 642 15.27 -2.40 -0.82
C ASN A 642 16.13 -2.15 -2.08
N TYR A 643 16.51 -3.21 -2.80
CA TYR A 643 17.25 -3.12 -4.05
C TYR A 643 16.51 -2.27 -5.08
N ASN A 644 17.18 -1.29 -5.68
CA ASN A 644 16.64 -0.35 -6.68
C ASN A 644 15.30 0.31 -6.29
N ILE A 645 15.03 0.53 -5.02
CA ILE A 645 13.74 1.10 -4.58
C ILE A 645 13.57 2.57 -4.94
N ASN A 646 14.67 3.31 -5.12
CA ASN A 646 14.67 4.72 -5.53
C ASN A 646 14.55 4.91 -7.04
N ASP A 647 14.69 3.85 -7.82
CA ASP A 647 14.52 3.90 -9.26
C ASP A 647 13.02 3.86 -9.61
N ASN A 648 12.54 4.92 -10.27
CA ASN A 648 11.16 5.07 -10.72
C ASN A 648 10.96 4.63 -12.18
N SER A 649 11.97 3.99 -12.79
CA SER A 649 11.82 3.45 -14.15
C SER A 649 10.78 2.33 -14.17
N ASN A 650 10.10 2.16 -15.31
CA ASN A 650 9.09 1.11 -15.49
C ASN A 650 9.70 -0.30 -15.39
N ASP A 651 11.01 -0.42 -15.60
CA ASP A 651 11.73 -1.69 -15.61
C ASP A 651 12.36 -2.05 -14.25
N ALA A 652 12.36 -1.14 -13.27
CA ALA A 652 12.99 -1.36 -11.98
C ALA A 652 12.42 -2.58 -11.22
N ASP A 653 11.12 -2.83 -11.35
CA ASP A 653 10.45 -3.96 -10.72
C ASP A 653 10.84 -5.27 -11.39
N ALA A 654 10.85 -5.32 -12.73
CA ALA A 654 11.29 -6.49 -13.50
C ALA A 654 12.79 -6.80 -13.26
N GLN A 655 13.63 -5.77 -13.11
CA GLN A 655 15.05 -5.93 -12.75
C GLN A 655 15.22 -6.55 -11.37
N SER A 656 14.40 -6.12 -10.40
CA SER A 656 14.43 -6.67 -9.03
C SER A 656 13.96 -8.14 -8.99
N GLU A 657 12.90 -8.48 -9.71
CA GLU A 657 12.41 -9.87 -9.83
C GLU A 657 13.45 -10.76 -10.52
N LYS A 658 14.08 -10.25 -11.60
CA LYS A 658 15.16 -10.94 -12.31
C LYS A 658 16.39 -11.15 -11.43
N PHE A 659 16.74 -10.16 -10.61
CA PHE A 659 17.84 -10.26 -9.65
C PHE A 659 17.57 -11.38 -8.64
N VAL A 660 16.40 -11.40 -8.00
CA VAL A 660 16.02 -12.45 -7.03
C VAL A 660 16.06 -13.83 -7.70
N TYR A 661 15.50 -13.96 -8.92
CA TYR A 661 15.56 -15.20 -9.69
C TYR A 661 16.99 -15.69 -9.93
N GLN A 662 17.85 -14.79 -10.43
CA GLN A 662 19.23 -15.14 -10.76
C GLN A 662 20.03 -15.58 -9.52
N ALA A 663 19.86 -14.89 -8.41
CA ALA A 663 20.52 -15.23 -7.15
C ALA A 663 20.05 -16.59 -6.63
N LEU A 664 18.74 -16.84 -6.57
CA LEU A 664 18.19 -18.11 -6.11
C LEU A 664 18.59 -19.28 -7.03
N LYS A 665 18.63 -19.06 -8.33
CA LYS A 665 19.06 -20.07 -9.31
C LYS A 665 20.55 -20.39 -9.19
N LYS A 666 21.38 -19.37 -8.99
CA LYS A 666 22.83 -19.52 -8.74
C LYS A 666 23.13 -20.27 -7.46
N GLY A 667 22.29 -20.10 -6.43
CA GLY A 667 22.35 -20.83 -5.17
C GLY A 667 21.76 -22.26 -5.22
N HIS A 668 21.31 -22.75 -6.38
CA HIS A 668 20.65 -24.05 -6.55
C HIS A 668 19.40 -24.26 -5.69
N LEU A 669 18.74 -23.15 -5.26
CA LEU A 669 17.49 -23.20 -4.50
C LEU A 669 16.26 -23.33 -5.38
N LEU A 670 16.41 -23.10 -6.70
CA LEU A 670 15.40 -23.35 -7.73
C LEU A 670 15.84 -24.49 -8.63
N ALA A 671 14.89 -25.32 -9.03
CA ALA A 671 15.16 -26.44 -9.94
C ALA A 671 15.59 -25.92 -11.33
N ASP A 672 16.40 -26.72 -12.06
CA ASP A 672 16.97 -26.31 -13.34
C ASP A 672 15.94 -25.98 -14.42
N TYR A 673 14.77 -26.60 -14.37
CA TYR A 673 13.69 -26.36 -15.33
C TYR A 673 12.89 -25.06 -15.05
N VAL A 674 13.10 -24.39 -13.91
CA VAL A 674 12.44 -23.13 -13.59
C VAL A 674 13.05 -22.02 -14.42
N THR A 675 12.29 -21.49 -15.36
CA THR A 675 12.63 -20.31 -16.17
C THR A 675 12.23 -19.03 -15.44
N LEU A 676 12.75 -17.86 -15.88
CA LEU A 676 12.31 -16.57 -15.34
C LEU A 676 10.80 -16.36 -15.48
N GLN A 677 10.23 -16.71 -16.63
CA GLN A 677 8.78 -16.59 -16.88
C GLN A 677 7.98 -17.45 -15.89
N ARG A 678 8.42 -18.69 -15.63
CA ARG A 678 7.78 -19.55 -14.64
C ARG A 678 7.95 -19.04 -13.21
N PHE A 679 9.09 -18.43 -12.91
CA PHE A 679 9.37 -17.86 -11.59
C PHE A 679 8.45 -16.66 -11.26
N ILE A 680 8.14 -15.82 -12.25
CA ILE A 680 7.24 -14.67 -12.08
C ILE A 680 5.75 -15.03 -12.29
N ASP A 681 5.45 -16.26 -12.70
CA ASP A 681 4.08 -16.74 -12.89
C ASP A 681 3.43 -17.01 -11.52
N ARG A 682 2.52 -16.11 -11.12
CA ARG A 682 1.83 -16.15 -9.83
C ARG A 682 0.73 -17.21 -9.74
N ASP A 683 0.38 -17.85 -10.84
CA ASP A 683 -0.62 -18.94 -10.92
C ASP A 683 0.03 -20.33 -10.78
N ASN A 684 1.34 -20.41 -10.78
CA ASN A 684 2.07 -21.67 -10.70
C ASN A 684 1.99 -22.28 -9.31
N ARG A 685 1.27 -23.40 -9.18
CA ARG A 685 1.10 -24.14 -7.91
C ARG A 685 2.17 -25.20 -7.64
N ALA A 686 3.04 -25.50 -8.61
CA ALA A 686 4.03 -26.57 -8.48
C ALA A 686 5.27 -26.15 -7.67
N GLY A 687 5.40 -24.88 -7.27
CA GLY A 687 6.58 -24.33 -6.60
C GLY A 687 7.60 -23.75 -7.59
N GLY A 688 8.63 -23.12 -7.05
CA GLY A 688 9.63 -22.40 -7.83
C GLY A 688 9.11 -21.09 -8.42
N SER A 689 8.17 -20.40 -7.75
CA SER A 689 7.57 -19.17 -8.26
C SER A 689 7.25 -18.16 -7.15
N ILE A 690 7.15 -16.89 -7.56
CA ILE A 690 6.61 -15.80 -6.74
C ILE A 690 5.08 -15.91 -6.75
N ILE A 691 4.48 -16.14 -5.58
CA ILE A 691 3.03 -16.22 -5.41
C ILE A 691 2.38 -14.89 -5.00
N SER A 692 3.19 -13.95 -4.49
CA SER A 692 2.75 -12.59 -4.14
C SER A 692 3.93 -11.64 -4.18
N SER A 693 3.67 -10.40 -4.56
CA SER A 693 4.66 -9.32 -4.51
C SER A 693 4.04 -8.04 -3.96
N GLN A 694 4.81 -7.31 -3.15
CA GLN A 694 4.42 -6.02 -2.60
C GLN A 694 5.58 -5.04 -2.76
N LYS A 695 5.27 -3.80 -3.15
CA LYS A 695 6.21 -2.70 -3.27
C LYS A 695 5.71 -1.51 -2.47
N VAL A 696 6.59 -0.92 -1.69
CA VAL A 696 6.32 0.32 -0.96
C VAL A 696 7.46 1.30 -1.21
N GLY A 697 7.14 2.42 -1.85
CA GLY A 697 8.12 3.47 -2.11
C GLY A 697 8.53 4.21 -0.83
N PRO A 698 9.74 4.80 -0.77
CA PRO A 698 10.26 5.48 0.43
C PRO A 698 9.39 6.65 0.92
N SER A 699 8.74 7.36 -0.01
CA SER A 699 7.81 8.45 0.33
C SER A 699 6.57 7.94 1.06
N VAL A 700 6.03 6.80 0.62
CA VAL A 700 4.86 6.17 1.25
C VAL A 700 5.24 5.64 2.64
N ALA A 701 6.38 4.96 2.76
CA ALA A 701 6.87 4.44 4.03
C ALA A 701 7.04 5.56 5.08
N LYS A 702 7.56 6.73 4.68
CA LYS A 702 7.66 7.89 5.56
C LYS A 702 6.29 8.42 5.99
N ASP A 703 5.34 8.51 5.07
CA ASP A 703 3.98 8.97 5.37
C ASP A 703 3.24 7.98 6.27
N VAL A 704 3.39 6.67 6.04
CA VAL A 704 2.86 5.61 6.90
C VAL A 704 3.44 5.72 8.31
N THR A 705 4.76 5.91 8.44
CA THR A 705 5.43 6.07 9.75
C THR A 705 4.89 7.28 10.51
N ASN A 706 4.81 8.43 9.86
CA ASN A 706 4.28 9.64 10.48
C ASN A 706 2.78 9.48 10.82
N GLY A 707 2.01 8.92 9.90
CA GLY A 707 0.59 8.64 10.08
C GLY A 707 0.32 7.70 11.26
N ALA A 708 1.15 6.68 11.44
CA ALA A 708 1.06 5.74 12.56
C ALA A 708 1.23 6.44 13.92
N ILE A 709 2.27 7.24 14.06
CA ILE A 709 2.54 7.98 15.30
C ILE A 709 1.40 8.97 15.60
N ILE A 710 1.00 9.75 14.58
CA ILE A 710 -0.07 10.74 14.71
C ILE A 710 -1.41 10.07 15.07
N SER A 711 -1.74 8.93 14.44
CA SER A 711 -3.00 8.23 14.70
C SER A 711 -3.11 7.69 16.12
N VAL A 712 -2.02 7.14 16.68
CA VAL A 712 -2.00 6.67 18.08
C VAL A 712 -2.15 7.83 19.04
N ILE A 713 -1.40 8.92 18.83
CA ILE A 713 -1.52 10.12 19.69
C ILE A 713 -2.93 10.71 19.58
N LEU A 714 -3.48 10.82 18.38
CA LEU A 714 -4.81 11.36 18.14
C LEU A 714 -5.90 10.48 18.80
N ALA A 715 -5.74 9.14 18.75
CA ALA A 715 -6.64 8.22 19.42
C ALA A 715 -6.63 8.40 20.93
N LEU A 716 -5.45 8.49 21.54
CA LEU A 716 -5.33 8.72 22.98
C LEU A 716 -5.91 10.07 23.41
N VAL A 717 -5.69 11.13 22.64
CA VAL A 717 -6.25 12.46 22.90
C VAL A 717 -7.77 12.47 22.72
N ALA A 718 -8.28 11.88 21.63
CA ALA A 718 -9.71 11.81 21.36
C ALA A 718 -10.45 11.06 22.47
N ILE A 719 -9.89 9.92 22.92
CA ILE A 719 -10.45 9.14 24.02
C ILE A 719 -10.37 9.91 25.33
N PHE A 720 -9.26 10.59 25.61
CA PHE A 720 -9.14 11.45 26.80
C PHE A 720 -10.25 12.51 26.83
N LEU A 721 -10.44 13.22 25.73
CA LEU A 721 -11.47 14.26 25.60
C LEU A 721 -12.88 13.68 25.71
N TYR A 722 -13.10 12.51 25.08
CA TYR A 722 -14.40 11.82 25.18
C TYR A 722 -14.75 11.44 26.62
N ILE A 723 -13.81 10.82 27.35
CA ILE A 723 -14.03 10.44 28.76
C ILE A 723 -14.22 11.68 29.63
N LEU A 724 -13.48 12.76 29.37
CA LEU A 724 -13.63 14.02 30.08
C LEU A 724 -15.04 14.60 29.87
N ALA A 725 -15.51 14.64 28.63
CA ALA A 725 -16.84 15.12 28.30
C ALA A 725 -17.96 14.23 28.88
N ARG A 726 -17.74 12.91 28.87
CA ARG A 726 -18.75 11.91 29.32
C ARG A 726 -18.93 11.84 30.84
N PHE A 727 -17.82 11.88 31.57
CA PHE A 727 -17.82 11.72 33.03
C PHE A 727 -17.65 13.03 33.81
N HIS A 728 -17.27 14.11 33.16
CA HIS A 728 -17.00 15.42 33.76
C HIS A 728 -16.00 15.34 34.94
N ASN A 729 -15.07 14.36 34.87
CA ASN A 729 -14.08 14.12 35.91
C ASN A 729 -12.71 13.79 35.31
N VAL A 730 -11.77 14.68 35.54
CA VAL A 730 -10.37 14.56 35.03
C VAL A 730 -9.68 13.28 35.53
N ALA A 731 -10.05 12.81 36.76
CA ALA A 731 -9.42 11.61 37.32
C ALA A 731 -9.65 10.36 36.48
N TYR A 732 -10.87 10.19 35.93
CA TYR A 732 -11.18 9.06 35.05
C TYR A 732 -10.45 9.16 33.70
N SER A 733 -10.37 10.36 33.14
CA SER A 733 -9.65 10.59 31.88
C SER A 733 -8.15 10.30 32.02
N VAL A 734 -7.52 10.81 33.05
CA VAL A 734 -6.10 10.58 33.33
C VAL A 734 -5.81 9.10 33.60
N GLY A 735 -6.65 8.45 34.45
CA GLY A 735 -6.51 7.02 34.77
C GLY A 735 -6.62 6.14 33.53
N SER A 736 -7.61 6.40 32.67
CA SER A 736 -7.79 5.68 31.40
C SER A 736 -6.62 5.89 30.44
N THR A 737 -6.22 7.13 30.22
CA THR A 737 -5.17 7.45 29.24
C THR A 737 -3.82 6.87 29.63
N ILE A 738 -3.45 6.93 30.90
CA ILE A 738 -2.21 6.29 31.39
C ILE A 738 -2.28 4.78 31.19
N ALA A 739 -3.42 4.14 31.53
CA ALA A 739 -3.57 2.70 31.32
C ALA A 739 -3.51 2.31 29.86
N LEU A 740 -4.16 3.05 28.95
CA LEU A 740 -4.09 2.82 27.50
C LEU A 740 -2.67 3.00 26.95
N THR A 741 -1.93 3.98 27.45
CA THR A 741 -0.52 4.17 27.09
C THR A 741 0.33 2.98 27.51
N VAL A 742 0.10 2.46 28.71
CA VAL A 742 0.78 1.24 29.20
C VAL A 742 0.42 0.04 28.35
N ASP A 743 -0.86 -0.17 28.03
CA ASP A 743 -1.32 -1.27 27.17
C ASP A 743 -0.64 -1.20 25.80
N THR A 744 -0.59 -0.02 25.20
CA THR A 744 0.08 0.25 23.92
C THR A 744 1.57 -0.11 23.98
N LEU A 745 2.28 0.35 25.01
CA LEU A 745 3.71 0.06 25.18
C LEU A 745 3.98 -1.43 25.41
N LEU A 746 3.10 -2.16 26.08
CA LEU A 746 3.23 -3.60 26.28
C LEU A 746 3.02 -4.38 24.98
N ILE A 747 2.07 -3.95 24.12
CA ILE A 747 1.86 -4.55 22.79
C ILE A 747 3.12 -4.34 21.93
N ILE A 748 3.63 -3.10 21.85
CA ILE A 748 4.85 -2.79 21.09
C ILE A 748 6.05 -3.54 21.70
N GLY A 749 6.10 -3.66 23.03
CA GLY A 749 7.13 -4.40 23.75
C GLY A 749 7.15 -5.89 23.41
N MET A 750 5.99 -6.51 23.25
CA MET A 750 5.89 -7.91 22.82
C MET A 750 6.57 -8.12 21.45
N TYR A 751 6.33 -7.21 20.51
CA TYR A 751 7.00 -7.26 19.19
C TYR A 751 8.52 -7.14 19.34
N SER A 752 9.02 -6.22 20.17
CA SER A 752 10.47 -6.06 20.39
C SER A 752 11.11 -7.28 21.09
N ILE A 753 10.40 -7.92 22.02
CA ILE A 753 10.95 -9.03 22.81
C ILE A 753 10.89 -10.33 22.04
N CYS A 754 9.78 -10.61 21.35
CA CYS A 754 9.48 -11.94 20.81
C CYS A 754 9.92 -12.12 19.35
N TRP A 755 10.23 -11.04 18.58
CA TRP A 755 10.62 -11.23 17.20
C TRP A 755 11.88 -12.09 17.06
N GLY A 756 11.85 -13.01 16.11
CA GLY A 756 12.91 -13.99 15.89
C GLY A 756 12.86 -15.22 16.83
N TRP A 757 11.96 -15.24 17.84
CA TRP A 757 11.81 -16.40 18.73
C TRP A 757 10.56 -17.22 18.45
N VAL A 758 9.56 -16.57 17.83
CA VAL A 758 8.30 -17.22 17.50
C VAL A 758 8.29 -17.68 16.03
N PRO A 759 7.56 -18.76 15.70
CA PRO A 759 7.54 -19.34 14.35
C PRO A 759 6.63 -18.57 13.37
N PHE A 760 6.35 -17.30 13.62
CA PHE A 760 5.59 -16.43 12.75
C PHE A 760 6.17 -15.01 12.76
N SER A 761 5.88 -14.23 11.72
CA SER A 761 6.41 -12.88 11.57
C SER A 761 5.84 -11.91 12.61
N LEU A 762 6.72 -11.25 13.37
CA LEU A 762 6.40 -10.10 14.24
C LEU A 762 7.06 -8.82 13.69
N GLU A 763 6.91 -8.59 12.37
CA GLU A 763 7.32 -7.32 11.77
C GLU A 763 6.30 -6.23 12.08
N VAL A 764 6.82 -5.03 12.32
CA VAL A 764 5.99 -3.83 12.42
C VAL A 764 5.60 -3.41 11.01
N ASP A 765 4.39 -3.71 10.64
CA ASP A 765 3.76 -3.38 9.37
C ASP A 765 2.51 -2.52 9.57
N GLN A 766 1.77 -2.26 8.52
CA GLN A 766 0.51 -1.52 8.65
C GLN A 766 -0.53 -2.28 9.48
N THR A 767 -0.56 -3.63 9.43
CA THR A 767 -1.51 -4.43 10.20
C THR A 767 -1.27 -4.32 11.69
N PHE A 768 -0.02 -4.15 12.11
CA PHE A 768 0.37 -3.86 13.48
C PHE A 768 -0.24 -2.54 13.99
N ILE A 769 -0.24 -1.48 13.17
CA ILE A 769 -0.88 -0.20 13.54
C ILE A 769 -2.38 -0.42 13.77
N GLY A 770 -3.00 -1.19 12.88
CA GLY A 770 -4.40 -1.60 13.01
C GLY A 770 -4.68 -2.32 14.32
N ALA A 771 -3.81 -3.27 14.69
CA ALA A 771 -3.91 -4.00 15.95
C ALA A 771 -3.79 -3.08 17.18
N VAL A 772 -2.80 -2.18 17.19
CA VAL A 772 -2.59 -1.24 18.30
C VAL A 772 -3.80 -0.32 18.49
N LEU A 773 -4.28 0.32 17.43
CA LEU A 773 -5.44 1.22 17.50
C LEU A 773 -6.72 0.48 17.90
N THR A 774 -6.91 -0.72 17.39
CA THR A 774 -8.07 -1.55 17.75
C THR A 774 -7.99 -2.01 19.20
N ALA A 775 -6.80 -2.41 19.67
CA ALA A 775 -6.59 -2.77 21.09
C ALA A 775 -6.85 -1.59 22.03
N ILE A 776 -6.46 -0.36 21.64
CA ILE A 776 -6.80 0.86 22.39
C ILE A 776 -8.33 1.01 22.48
N GLY A 777 -9.04 0.86 21.33
CA GLY A 777 -10.50 0.96 21.27
C GLY A 777 -11.23 -0.13 22.05
N TYR A 778 -10.68 -1.34 22.09
CA TYR A 778 -11.21 -2.44 22.87
C TYR A 778 -10.91 -2.28 24.38
N SER A 779 -9.68 -1.93 24.73
CA SER A 779 -9.24 -1.80 26.12
C SER A 779 -9.98 -0.69 26.90
N ILE A 780 -10.42 0.37 26.21
CA ILE A 780 -11.18 1.44 26.85
C ILE A 780 -12.57 1.00 27.30
N ASN A 781 -13.15 0.01 26.63
CA ASN A 781 -14.48 -0.51 26.93
C ASN A 781 -14.62 -0.93 28.40
N ASP A 782 -13.71 -1.78 28.89
CA ASP A 782 -13.73 -2.23 30.29
C ASP A 782 -13.54 -1.06 31.27
N LYS A 783 -12.69 -0.09 30.93
CA LYS A 783 -12.42 1.08 31.78
C LYS A 783 -13.66 1.98 31.93
N VAL A 784 -14.38 2.22 30.83
CA VAL A 784 -15.60 3.03 30.81
C VAL A 784 -16.68 2.41 31.69
N VAL A 785 -16.88 1.10 31.58
CA VAL A 785 -17.89 0.43 32.35
C VAL A 785 -17.56 0.37 33.86
N ILE A 786 -16.30 0.14 34.17
CA ILE A 786 -15.85 0.21 35.58
C ILE A 786 -16.11 1.62 36.15
N PHE A 787 -15.77 2.67 35.40
CA PHE A 787 -15.98 4.03 35.87
C PHE A 787 -17.45 4.44 35.94
N ASP A 788 -18.28 3.92 35.02
CA ASP A 788 -19.74 4.09 35.13
C ASP A 788 -20.30 3.46 36.42
N ARG A 789 -19.80 2.26 36.75
CA ARG A 789 -20.16 1.57 37.98
C ARG A 789 -19.64 2.29 39.21
N VAL A 790 -18.43 2.81 39.18
CA VAL A 790 -17.89 3.64 40.30
C VAL A 790 -18.75 4.87 40.48
N ARG A 791 -19.16 5.54 39.39
CA ARG A 791 -20.07 6.71 39.44
C ARG A 791 -21.42 6.35 40.03
N GLU A 792 -22.03 5.23 39.63
CA GLU A 792 -23.28 4.70 40.15
C GLU A 792 -23.18 4.47 41.68
N TYR A 793 -22.10 3.85 42.17
CA TYR A 793 -21.90 3.59 43.58
C TYR A 793 -21.65 4.85 44.39
N PHE A 794 -21.06 5.89 43.81
CA PHE A 794 -21.00 7.21 44.49
C PHE A 794 -22.36 7.82 44.68
N HIS A 795 -23.32 7.61 43.77
CA HIS A 795 -24.70 8.07 43.94
C HIS A 795 -25.49 7.22 44.92
N LEU A 796 -25.34 5.91 44.89
CA LEU A 796 -26.05 5.00 45.78
C LEU A 796 -25.57 5.07 47.24
N TYR A 797 -24.25 5.27 47.42
CA TYR A 797 -23.62 5.22 48.76
C TYR A 797 -22.78 6.48 49.06
N PRO A 798 -23.36 7.68 49.13
CA PRO A 798 -22.59 8.93 49.22
C PRO A 798 -21.78 9.11 50.50
N LYS A 799 -22.14 8.38 51.59
CA LYS A 799 -21.45 8.42 52.88
C LYS A 799 -20.36 7.36 53.04
N ARG A 800 -20.22 6.44 52.08
CA ARG A 800 -19.25 5.34 52.17
C ARG A 800 -17.84 5.83 51.79
N ASP A 801 -16.80 5.25 52.40
CA ASP A 801 -15.42 5.60 52.08
C ASP A 801 -15.12 5.34 50.59
N ASN A 802 -14.44 6.28 49.97
CA ASN A 802 -14.09 6.22 48.51
C ASN A 802 -13.34 4.94 48.16
N ARG A 803 -12.42 4.48 49.00
CA ARG A 803 -11.66 3.25 48.79
C ARG A 803 -12.57 2.03 48.71
N ARG A 804 -13.56 1.97 49.58
CA ARG A 804 -14.54 0.89 49.62
C ARG A 804 -15.46 0.95 48.39
N ILE A 805 -15.91 2.17 48.01
CA ILE A 805 -16.74 2.36 46.81
C ILE A 805 -16.02 1.83 45.56
N TYR A 806 -14.76 2.23 45.37
CA TYR A 806 -13.97 1.71 44.23
C TYR A 806 -13.81 0.20 44.29
N ASN A 807 -13.48 -0.37 45.45
CA ASN A 807 -13.26 -1.81 45.56
C ASN A 807 -14.54 -2.61 45.33
N ASP A 808 -15.67 -2.14 45.84
CA ASP A 808 -16.98 -2.78 45.67
C ASP A 808 -17.43 -2.70 44.21
N ALA A 809 -17.21 -1.56 43.53
CA ALA A 809 -17.50 -1.38 42.11
C ALA A 809 -16.65 -2.32 41.24
N LEU A 810 -15.33 -2.44 41.51
CA LEU A 810 -14.43 -3.35 40.81
C LEU A 810 -14.87 -4.81 40.99
N ASN A 811 -15.25 -5.22 42.19
CA ASN A 811 -15.74 -6.59 42.44
C ASN A 811 -17.05 -6.87 41.69
N SER A 812 -17.99 -5.91 41.68
CA SER A 812 -19.28 -6.09 41.00
C SER A 812 -19.15 -6.20 39.49
N THR A 813 -18.10 -5.61 38.86
CA THR A 813 -17.86 -5.67 37.43
C THR A 813 -16.97 -6.85 36.99
N LEU A 814 -16.35 -7.56 37.94
CA LEU A 814 -15.34 -8.59 37.68
C LEU A 814 -15.88 -9.76 36.84
N SER A 815 -17.06 -10.30 37.16
CA SER A 815 -17.70 -11.38 36.40
C SER A 815 -17.92 -10.99 34.93
N ARG A 816 -18.41 -9.80 34.72
CA ARG A 816 -18.63 -9.25 33.40
C ARG A 816 -17.32 -9.09 32.64
N THR A 817 -16.34 -8.43 33.23
CA THR A 817 -15.03 -8.16 32.59
C THR A 817 -14.33 -9.46 32.14
N ILE A 818 -14.43 -10.52 32.96
CA ILE A 818 -13.88 -11.83 32.59
C ILE A 818 -14.68 -12.48 31.47
N ASN A 819 -16.01 -12.42 31.47
CA ASN A 819 -16.84 -13.00 30.44
C ASN A 819 -16.63 -12.29 29.09
N THR A 820 -16.60 -10.96 29.08
CA THR A 820 -16.34 -10.14 27.88
C THR A 820 -14.92 -10.39 27.34
N GLY A 821 -13.90 -10.33 28.21
CA GLY A 821 -12.53 -10.64 27.81
C GLY A 821 -12.40 -12.09 27.29
N GLY A 822 -13.10 -13.04 27.93
CA GLY A 822 -13.13 -14.44 27.54
C GLY A 822 -13.73 -14.69 26.17
N THR A 823 -14.88 -14.09 25.84
CA THR A 823 -15.49 -14.23 24.51
C THR A 823 -14.62 -13.69 23.41
N THR A 824 -14.04 -12.51 23.59
CA THR A 824 -13.14 -11.90 22.61
C THR A 824 -11.83 -12.67 22.49
N LEU A 825 -11.26 -13.15 23.60
CA LEU A 825 -10.04 -13.97 23.58
C LEU A 825 -10.25 -15.27 22.81
N VAL A 826 -11.39 -15.93 22.97
CA VAL A 826 -11.74 -17.15 22.21
C VAL A 826 -11.75 -16.88 20.72
N VAL A 827 -12.37 -15.79 20.27
CA VAL A 827 -12.39 -15.38 18.86
C VAL A 827 -10.99 -15.12 18.35
N LEU A 828 -10.20 -14.36 19.10
CA LEU A 828 -8.81 -14.03 18.73
C LEU A 828 -7.92 -15.27 18.67
N LEU A 829 -8.11 -16.25 19.55
CA LEU A 829 -7.44 -17.53 19.50
C LEU A 829 -7.83 -18.34 18.26
N CYS A 830 -9.10 -18.31 17.85
CA CYS A 830 -9.53 -18.94 16.60
C CYS A 830 -8.85 -18.30 15.40
N ILE A 831 -8.78 -16.95 15.35
CA ILE A 831 -8.07 -16.23 14.28
C ILE A 831 -6.58 -16.58 14.33
N PHE A 832 -5.95 -16.63 15.50
CA PHE A 832 -4.54 -16.93 15.67
C PHE A 832 -4.18 -18.35 15.17
N ILE A 833 -5.02 -19.34 15.45
CA ILE A 833 -4.77 -20.73 15.11
C ILE A 833 -5.15 -21.04 13.65
N PHE A 834 -6.33 -20.58 13.19
CA PHE A 834 -6.92 -20.95 11.90
C PHE A 834 -6.86 -19.86 10.85
N GLY A 835 -6.56 -18.61 11.21
CA GLY A 835 -6.68 -17.45 10.33
C GLY A 835 -5.53 -17.22 9.34
N GLY A 836 -4.54 -18.11 9.29
CA GLY A 836 -3.42 -18.00 8.36
C GLY A 836 -2.33 -17.01 8.81
N GLU A 837 -1.19 -17.05 8.11
CA GLU A 837 0.02 -16.29 8.49
C GLU A 837 -0.18 -14.77 8.41
N SER A 838 -0.93 -14.30 7.43
CA SER A 838 -1.10 -12.87 7.17
C SER A 838 -1.80 -12.10 8.30
N ILE A 839 -2.64 -12.79 9.08
CA ILE A 839 -3.39 -12.17 10.18
C ILE A 839 -2.97 -12.68 11.56
N ARG A 840 -2.02 -13.63 11.61
CA ARG A 840 -1.56 -14.23 12.87
C ARG A 840 -0.85 -13.22 13.77
N SER A 841 0.01 -12.40 13.20
CA SER A 841 0.70 -11.30 13.91
C SER A 841 -0.30 -10.31 14.52
N PHE A 842 -1.30 -9.90 13.75
CA PHE A 842 -2.41 -9.05 14.22
C PHE A 842 -3.17 -9.71 15.39
N ALA A 843 -3.54 -10.98 15.24
CA ALA A 843 -4.25 -11.71 16.30
C ALA A 843 -3.42 -11.82 17.58
N ALA A 844 -2.10 -12.08 17.48
CA ALA A 844 -1.19 -12.11 18.61
C ALA A 844 -1.15 -10.78 19.36
N ALA A 845 -1.03 -9.66 18.63
CA ALA A 845 -1.07 -8.31 19.20
C ALA A 845 -2.38 -8.04 19.95
N MET A 846 -3.50 -8.43 19.34
CA MET A 846 -4.83 -8.27 19.93
C MET A 846 -5.06 -9.15 21.15
N ILE A 847 -4.53 -10.38 21.19
CA ILE A 847 -4.58 -11.27 22.37
C ILE A 847 -3.84 -10.62 23.54
N VAL A 848 -2.62 -10.16 23.30
CA VAL A 848 -1.81 -9.46 24.30
C VAL A 848 -2.52 -8.17 24.75
N GLY A 849 -3.00 -7.36 23.80
CA GLY A 849 -3.76 -6.14 24.08
C GLY A 849 -5.05 -6.40 24.87
N GLY A 850 -5.77 -7.46 24.58
CA GLY A 850 -6.99 -7.87 25.31
C GLY A 850 -6.69 -8.30 26.76
N ILE A 851 -5.67 -9.16 26.95
CA ILE A 851 -5.27 -9.61 28.29
C ILE A 851 -4.77 -8.46 29.14
N PHE A 852 -3.81 -7.69 28.63
CA PHE A 852 -3.27 -6.55 29.39
C PHE A 852 -4.28 -5.41 29.53
N GLY A 853 -5.16 -5.19 28.53
CA GLY A 853 -6.24 -4.21 28.60
C GLY A 853 -7.22 -4.45 29.74
N THR A 854 -7.63 -5.72 29.91
CA THR A 854 -8.49 -6.15 31.02
C THR A 854 -7.77 -6.02 32.36
N LEU A 855 -6.52 -6.46 32.46
CA LEU A 855 -5.73 -6.32 33.70
C LEU A 855 -5.46 -4.85 34.04
N SER A 856 -5.16 -4.01 33.04
CA SER A 856 -4.89 -2.60 33.26
C SER A 856 -6.13 -1.81 33.68
N ALA A 857 -7.32 -2.21 33.25
CA ALA A 857 -8.58 -1.61 33.70
C ALA A 857 -8.77 -1.77 35.21
N LEU A 858 -8.48 -2.96 35.75
CA LEU A 858 -8.61 -3.27 37.18
C LEU A 858 -7.45 -2.71 38.01
N PHE A 859 -6.21 -2.85 37.56
CA PHE A 859 -5.00 -2.66 38.37
C PHE A 859 -4.19 -1.40 38.05
N VAL A 860 -4.46 -0.72 36.93
CA VAL A 860 -3.77 0.52 36.54
C VAL A 860 -4.76 1.69 36.50
N ALA A 861 -5.80 1.63 35.66
CA ALA A 861 -6.73 2.73 35.45
C ALA A 861 -7.48 3.13 36.73
N SER A 862 -8.09 2.16 37.40
CA SER A 862 -8.92 2.41 38.59
C SER A 862 -8.13 2.90 39.81
N PRO A 863 -6.94 2.33 40.13
CA PRO A 863 -6.10 2.87 41.18
C PRO A 863 -5.56 4.27 40.93
N ILE A 864 -5.15 4.55 39.68
CA ILE A 864 -4.67 5.88 39.28
C ILE A 864 -5.80 6.90 39.39
N ALA A 865 -7.01 6.57 38.90
CA ALA A 865 -8.19 7.43 39.03
C ALA A 865 -8.51 7.72 40.48
N TYR A 866 -8.45 6.70 41.37
CA TYR A 866 -8.63 6.85 42.81
C TYR A 866 -7.58 7.80 43.43
N LEU A 867 -6.31 7.66 43.07
CA LEU A 867 -5.22 8.51 43.58
C LEU A 867 -5.39 9.98 43.16
N VAL A 868 -5.71 10.22 41.87
CA VAL A 868 -5.96 11.56 41.34
C VAL A 868 -7.17 12.19 42.04
N MET A 869 -8.30 11.46 42.18
CA MET A 869 -9.50 11.95 42.87
C MET A 869 -9.22 12.29 44.34
N LYS A 870 -8.42 11.47 45.02
CA LYS A 870 -8.04 11.70 46.42
C LYS A 870 -7.23 13.00 46.55
N ARG A 871 -6.35 13.30 45.60
CA ARG A 871 -5.56 14.53 45.61
C ARG A 871 -6.43 15.75 45.33
N THR A 872 -7.28 15.71 44.31
CA THR A 872 -8.16 16.83 43.93
C THR A 872 -9.14 17.18 45.05
N ARG A 873 -9.71 16.22 45.81
CA ARG A 873 -10.57 16.47 46.98
C ARG A 873 -9.81 17.03 48.17
N ARG A 874 -8.54 16.68 48.36
CA ARG A 874 -7.69 17.31 49.37
C ARG A 874 -7.46 18.79 49.08
N ASP A 875 -7.16 19.10 47.83
CA ASP A 875 -6.91 20.46 47.40
C ASP A 875 -8.16 21.35 47.55
N THR A 876 -9.34 20.85 47.17
CA THR A 876 -10.63 21.55 47.35
C THR A 876 -11.04 21.67 48.82
N ALA A 877 -10.69 20.73 49.69
CA ALA A 877 -10.93 20.82 51.13
C ALA A 877 -10.02 21.83 51.81
N ASN A 878 -8.75 21.93 51.34
CA ASN A 878 -7.81 22.93 51.85
C ASN A 878 -8.21 24.34 51.39
N VAL A 879 -8.66 24.54 50.14
CA VAL A 879 -9.18 25.81 49.64
C VAL A 879 -10.43 26.26 50.41
N LYS A 880 -11.34 25.35 50.76
CA LYS A 880 -12.51 25.69 51.61
C LYS A 880 -12.18 25.91 53.06
N ALA A 881 -11.04 25.38 53.54
CA ALA A 881 -10.56 25.66 54.92
C ALA A 881 -9.79 26.99 55.01
N GLU A 882 -9.34 27.54 53.90
CA GLU A 882 -8.68 28.84 53.81
C GLU A 882 -9.64 30.02 53.52
N GLU A 883 -10.90 29.77 53.13
CA GLU A 883 -11.94 30.83 53.11
C GLU A 883 -12.33 31.17 54.53
N PRO A 884 -12.06 32.36 55.04
CA PRO A 884 -12.50 32.73 56.38
C PRO A 884 -14.04 32.79 56.39
N VAL A 885 -14.62 32.08 57.34
CA VAL A 885 -16.06 32.21 57.67
C VAL A 885 -16.32 33.70 57.94
N ALA A 886 -16.90 34.39 56.96
CA ALA A 886 -17.41 35.71 57.20
C ALA A 886 -18.49 35.59 58.25
N GLU A 887 -18.23 36.06 59.47
CA GLU A 887 -19.19 36.22 60.55
C GLU A 887 -20.43 36.95 60.01
N ALA A 888 -21.55 36.21 59.94
CA ALA A 888 -22.85 36.81 59.84
C ALA A 888 -23.11 37.55 61.20
N LYS A 889 -22.70 38.84 61.25
CA LYS A 889 -23.25 39.75 62.24
C LYS A 889 -24.67 40.09 61.81
N GLY A 890 -25.56 39.77 62.70
CA GLY A 890 -26.97 39.87 62.61
C GLY A 890 -27.59 41.20 62.15
N ILE A 891 -28.77 41.09 61.63
CA ILE A 891 -29.95 41.80 62.19
C ILE A 891 -31.12 40.86 61.89
#